data_2b6acc803cb9563bfb5778ee84f07181
#
_entry.id   2b6acc803cb9563bfb5778ee84f07181
#
_cell.length_a   1.000
_cell.length_b   1.000
_cell.length_c   1.000
_cell.angle_alpha   90.00
_cell.angle_beta   90.00
_cell.angle_gamma   90.00
#
_symmetry.space_group_name_H-M   'P 1'
#
loop_
_entity.id
_entity.type
_entity.pdbx_description
1 polymer ?
#
loop_
_entity_poly.entity_id
_entity_poly.type
_entity_poly.pdbx_seq_one_letter_code
_entity_poly.pdbx_strand_id
1 'polypeptide(L)'
;MSDERVKLTVDGKTLEAPKGEMLMRATDEAGIYIPRFCYHKNLRVVANCRMCLVEVKGAPKPMPACATPVADGMEVFTGSGRAIDAQRSTMEFLLINHPLDCPVCDQGGECELQDLSWGYGRGVSRFAERKRVVRDKSIGPLVHTAMTRCIHCTRCIRVLEEVGGRQEMGATERGEHLKIGTWIERSIDSELSGNIIDVCPVGALNDKPFKMRARGWELLQHATVSAHDCAGSNIYGHSLRGRFLRAVPRENESINDCWISDRDRWSHTGLAAADRVKRPLVRRDGALVETDWEEALAFAAESLRGSGEGLGTLVAPGASLEEMYLAQKLTRGLGSRNVDARLRQSDFRDDEGDPRFPSLGSSFAALEKSDAILLVGSHLTKEVPIAGYRVRRAAQQGAAVMALNPRRYDFAMPLTGEHVVHPDRLVAGLAAFARAVAKAKGRALPDFLEAFADADDTDLAANAGRFAEAERPRILLGHLAHQHPRFADLRRLAVALGALADAPVGYLSEGANLAGAYLAGAVPHRGPGGVPVAAGLDVRAMLAEPRKVYLTIGTEPEKDCWDGATARAALAAARVVALTSFLAPAMREYADCVLPLAAFGETAGSYVNAAGDVQRFDAAAVPAGDSRQGWKILRALGAELVAASGFGFTALAEVRAEVMGAIGHVHHDASYGGQWRPAPGEDELSALRAVTEVGLYAGEPLLRRAAPLQATADANGNSRAWLHPDDAAERGLESGDRLRIAAGASVCEAELGLDSGVVHGSLWVPPGSGLALWESAVTLAALPQAAEA
;
A
#
# COMPACT_ATOMS: atom_id res chain seq x y z
N MET A 1 4.59 -31.05 -6.92
CA MET A 1 3.45 -31.97 -7.13
C MET A 1 3.80 -32.81 -8.35
N SER A 2 3.44 -34.11 -8.38
CA SER A 2 3.73 -34.97 -9.53
C SER A 2 2.96 -34.47 -10.76
N ASP A 3 3.60 -34.48 -11.94
CA ASP A 3 2.93 -34.18 -13.24
C ASP A 3 1.92 -35.27 -13.65
N GLU A 4 1.73 -36.29 -12.82
CA GLU A 4 0.80 -37.38 -13.06
C GLU A 4 -0.64 -36.89 -12.95
N ARG A 5 -1.38 -36.90 -14.05
CA ARG A 5 -2.81 -36.58 -14.11
C ARG A 5 -3.64 -37.86 -13.99
N VAL A 6 -4.74 -37.76 -13.28
CA VAL A 6 -5.72 -38.81 -13.10
C VAL A 6 -7.07 -38.43 -13.71
N LYS A 7 -7.84 -39.44 -14.12
CA LYS A 7 -9.19 -39.26 -14.64
C LYS A 7 -10.22 -39.62 -13.58
N LEU A 8 -11.20 -38.74 -13.40
CA LEU A 8 -12.33 -38.96 -12.51
C LEU A 8 -13.63 -38.55 -13.22
N THR A 9 -14.74 -39.06 -12.72
CA THR A 9 -16.07 -38.71 -13.23
C THR A 9 -16.87 -37.98 -12.14
N VAL A 10 -17.41 -36.81 -12.45
CA VAL A 10 -18.28 -36.04 -11.56
C VAL A 10 -19.61 -35.81 -12.25
N ASP A 11 -20.70 -36.32 -11.68
CA ASP A 11 -22.07 -36.27 -12.24
C ASP A 11 -22.14 -36.69 -13.72
N GLY A 12 -21.37 -37.73 -14.09
CA GLY A 12 -21.30 -38.26 -15.44
C GLY A 12 -20.33 -37.52 -16.38
N LYS A 13 -19.72 -36.42 -15.96
CA LYS A 13 -18.72 -35.67 -16.73
C LYS A 13 -17.30 -36.12 -16.34
N THR A 14 -16.50 -36.54 -17.34
CA THR A 14 -15.10 -36.92 -17.11
C THR A 14 -14.23 -35.67 -16.97
N LEU A 15 -13.42 -35.64 -15.91
CA LEU A 15 -12.45 -34.59 -15.61
C LEU A 15 -11.05 -35.18 -15.56
N GLU A 16 -10.03 -34.35 -15.83
CA GLU A 16 -8.63 -34.65 -15.59
C GLU A 16 -8.02 -33.65 -14.62
N ALA A 17 -7.41 -34.14 -13.54
CA ALA A 17 -6.79 -33.33 -12.51
C ALA A 17 -5.43 -33.88 -12.09
N PRO A 18 -4.52 -33.08 -11.51
CA PRO A 18 -3.28 -33.56 -10.90
C PRO A 18 -3.59 -34.58 -9.79
N LYS A 19 -2.86 -35.66 -9.74
CA LYS A 19 -3.02 -36.70 -8.72
C LYS A 19 -2.81 -36.12 -7.31
N GLY A 20 -3.77 -36.37 -6.41
CA GLY A 20 -3.73 -35.87 -5.04
C GLY A 20 -4.23 -34.42 -4.86
N GLU A 21 -4.65 -33.73 -5.93
CA GLU A 21 -5.36 -32.45 -5.82
C GLU A 21 -6.71 -32.63 -5.11
N MET A 22 -7.18 -31.59 -4.43
CA MET A 22 -8.48 -31.67 -3.74
C MET A 22 -9.63 -31.64 -4.75
N LEU A 23 -10.61 -32.56 -4.57
CA LEU A 23 -11.79 -32.66 -5.44
C LEU A 23 -12.50 -31.31 -5.66
N MET A 24 -12.58 -30.48 -4.61
CA MET A 24 -13.19 -29.14 -4.70
C MET A 24 -12.53 -28.26 -5.77
N ARG A 25 -11.19 -28.31 -5.86
CA ARG A 25 -10.46 -27.50 -6.83
C ARG A 25 -10.67 -28.02 -8.26
N ALA A 26 -10.58 -29.33 -8.44
CA ALA A 26 -10.85 -29.96 -9.74
C ALA A 26 -12.28 -29.68 -10.24
N THR A 27 -13.27 -29.64 -9.34
CA THR A 27 -14.65 -29.31 -9.71
C THR A 27 -14.85 -27.83 -10.00
N ASP A 28 -14.21 -26.93 -9.23
CA ASP A 28 -14.25 -25.48 -9.50
C ASP A 28 -13.66 -25.14 -10.88
N GLU A 29 -12.51 -25.71 -11.24
CA GLU A 29 -11.86 -25.55 -12.56
C GLU A 29 -12.75 -26.07 -13.70
N ALA A 30 -13.55 -27.11 -13.43
CA ALA A 30 -14.50 -27.68 -14.40
C ALA A 30 -15.87 -26.95 -14.44
N GLY A 31 -16.07 -25.91 -13.62
CA GLY A 31 -17.32 -25.16 -13.50
C GLY A 31 -18.43 -25.93 -12.80
N ILE A 32 -18.13 -26.96 -12.00
CA ILE A 32 -19.08 -27.73 -11.19
C ILE A 32 -19.08 -27.17 -9.77
N TYR A 33 -20.17 -26.48 -9.39
CA TYR A 33 -20.27 -25.87 -8.08
C TYR A 33 -20.66 -26.89 -7.00
N ILE A 34 -19.90 -26.90 -5.88
CA ILE A 34 -20.21 -27.64 -4.65
C ILE A 34 -20.39 -26.65 -3.52
N PRO A 35 -21.51 -26.70 -2.75
CA PRO A 35 -21.80 -25.75 -1.67
C PRO A 35 -20.76 -25.84 -0.55
N ARG A 36 -20.33 -24.69 0.01
CA ARG A 36 -19.24 -24.61 0.99
C ARG A 36 -19.29 -23.33 1.82
N PHE A 37 -18.67 -23.36 3.04
CA PHE A 37 -18.45 -22.18 3.86
C PHE A 37 -17.02 -22.05 4.32
N CYS A 38 -16.39 -23.10 4.87
CA CYS A 38 -15.04 -22.97 5.41
C CYS A 38 -13.93 -22.97 4.35
N TYR A 39 -14.17 -23.58 3.19
CA TYR A 39 -13.20 -23.58 2.09
C TYR A 39 -13.09 -22.21 1.43
N HIS A 40 -11.86 -21.79 1.17
CA HIS A 40 -11.51 -20.64 0.35
C HIS A 40 -10.27 -21.01 -0.47
N LYS A 41 -10.23 -20.63 -1.78
CA LYS A 41 -9.18 -21.07 -2.70
C LYS A 41 -7.76 -20.66 -2.27
N ASN A 42 -7.63 -19.52 -1.58
CA ASN A 42 -6.36 -18.96 -1.14
C ASN A 42 -6.06 -19.20 0.35
N LEU A 43 -6.80 -20.09 1.02
CA LEU A 43 -6.57 -20.45 2.43
C LEU A 43 -6.44 -21.97 2.58
N ARG A 44 -5.66 -22.40 3.58
CA ARG A 44 -5.53 -23.86 3.89
C ARG A 44 -6.88 -24.52 4.13
N VAL A 45 -6.98 -25.77 3.76
CA VAL A 45 -8.16 -26.59 3.96
C VAL A 45 -8.30 -27.02 5.42
N VAL A 46 -9.49 -26.87 6.02
CA VAL A 46 -9.78 -27.29 7.41
C VAL A 46 -10.95 -28.29 7.51
N ALA A 47 -11.76 -28.46 6.46
CA ALA A 47 -12.90 -29.37 6.40
C ALA A 47 -13.91 -29.23 7.58
N ASN A 48 -14.09 -28.02 8.12
CA ASN A 48 -14.80 -27.76 9.36
C ASN A 48 -16.33 -27.71 9.20
N CYS A 49 -16.84 -26.99 8.18
CA CYS A 49 -18.29 -26.73 8.03
C CYS A 49 -19.10 -27.92 7.54
N ARG A 50 -18.48 -28.88 6.87
CA ARG A 50 -19.12 -30.08 6.27
C ARG A 50 -20.20 -29.81 5.23
N MET A 51 -20.33 -28.57 4.74
CA MET A 51 -21.34 -28.25 3.73
C MET A 51 -21.04 -28.91 2.36
N CYS A 52 -19.76 -29.17 2.06
CA CYS A 52 -19.32 -29.73 0.79
C CYS A 52 -19.33 -31.27 0.74
N LEU A 53 -20.22 -31.91 1.46
CA LEU A 53 -20.38 -33.36 1.44
C LEU A 53 -20.97 -33.83 0.10
N VAL A 54 -20.27 -34.79 -0.56
CA VAL A 54 -20.64 -35.43 -1.82
C VAL A 54 -20.62 -36.94 -1.66
N GLU A 55 -21.31 -37.67 -2.52
CA GLU A 55 -21.21 -39.10 -2.58
C GLU A 55 -20.05 -39.51 -3.49
N VAL A 56 -19.19 -40.38 -2.99
CA VAL A 56 -18.14 -41.03 -3.77
C VAL A 56 -18.47 -42.52 -3.86
N LYS A 57 -18.52 -43.08 -5.06
CA LYS A 57 -18.86 -44.46 -5.30
C LYS A 57 -17.93 -45.39 -4.53
N GLY A 58 -18.49 -46.33 -3.77
CA GLY A 58 -17.73 -47.24 -2.92
C GLY A 58 -17.37 -46.67 -1.54
N ALA A 59 -17.56 -45.40 -1.26
CA ALA A 59 -17.34 -44.83 0.06
C ALA A 59 -18.52 -45.14 1.01
N PRO A 60 -18.25 -45.57 2.28
CA PRO A 60 -19.30 -45.93 3.23
C PRO A 60 -20.14 -44.73 3.70
N LYS A 61 -19.65 -43.49 3.57
CA LYS A 61 -20.30 -42.25 4.00
C LYS A 61 -19.99 -41.12 3.03
N PRO A 62 -20.79 -40.03 2.98
CA PRO A 62 -20.48 -38.83 2.20
C PRO A 62 -19.11 -38.28 2.59
N MET A 63 -18.35 -37.79 1.59
CA MET A 63 -16.98 -37.28 1.73
C MET A 63 -16.95 -35.79 1.56
N PRO A 64 -16.14 -35.03 2.33
CA PRO A 64 -16.00 -33.58 2.15
C PRO A 64 -15.13 -33.26 0.93
N ALA A 65 -15.70 -32.72 -0.13
CA ALA A 65 -14.99 -32.44 -1.38
C ALA A 65 -13.75 -31.54 -1.20
N CYS A 66 -13.77 -30.62 -0.24
CA CYS A 66 -12.64 -29.73 0.03
C CYS A 66 -11.42 -30.43 0.63
N ALA A 67 -11.57 -31.64 1.18
CA ALA A 67 -10.50 -32.40 1.83
C ALA A 67 -10.40 -33.85 1.33
N THR A 68 -10.97 -34.13 0.17
CA THR A 68 -10.88 -35.45 -0.48
C THR A 68 -9.96 -35.32 -1.70
N PRO A 69 -8.76 -35.92 -1.69
CA PRO A 69 -7.87 -35.95 -2.84
C PRO A 69 -8.46 -36.75 -3.99
N VAL A 70 -8.25 -36.30 -5.23
CA VAL A 70 -8.69 -37.01 -6.42
C VAL A 70 -7.84 -38.25 -6.67
N ALA A 71 -8.48 -39.34 -7.16
CA ALA A 71 -7.84 -40.60 -7.51
C ALA A 71 -8.33 -41.05 -8.88
N ASP A 72 -7.53 -41.88 -9.54
CA ASP A 72 -7.88 -42.45 -10.87
C ASP A 72 -9.12 -43.34 -10.78
N GLY A 73 -10.04 -43.18 -11.73
CA GLY A 73 -11.31 -43.93 -11.75
C GLY A 73 -12.32 -43.52 -10.69
N MET A 74 -12.08 -42.44 -9.92
CA MET A 74 -13.03 -41.94 -8.92
C MET A 74 -14.33 -41.50 -9.59
N GLU A 75 -15.47 -41.94 -9.05
CA GLU A 75 -16.80 -41.56 -9.50
C GLU A 75 -17.57 -40.84 -8.39
N VAL A 76 -17.95 -39.56 -8.64
CA VAL A 76 -18.48 -38.61 -7.66
C VAL A 76 -19.86 -38.14 -8.09
N PHE A 77 -20.78 -38.06 -7.14
CA PHE A 77 -22.13 -37.50 -7.32
C PHE A 77 -22.37 -36.37 -6.35
N THR A 78 -22.57 -35.16 -6.89
CA THR A 78 -22.82 -33.94 -6.11
C THR A 78 -24.30 -33.74 -5.78
N GLY A 79 -25.18 -34.27 -6.63
CA GLY A 79 -26.64 -34.15 -6.54
C GLY A 79 -27.38 -35.46 -6.24
N SER A 80 -26.71 -36.51 -5.76
CA SER A 80 -27.40 -37.75 -5.34
C SER A 80 -28.27 -37.50 -4.11
N GLY A 81 -29.29 -38.37 -3.89
CA GLY A 81 -30.14 -38.31 -2.70
C GLY A 81 -29.33 -38.30 -1.42
N ARG A 82 -28.22 -39.07 -1.36
CA ARG A 82 -27.33 -39.16 -0.21
C ARG A 82 -26.52 -37.86 0.01
N ALA A 83 -26.06 -37.22 -1.06
CA ALA A 83 -25.37 -35.94 -0.98
C ALA A 83 -26.33 -34.83 -0.54
N ILE A 84 -27.51 -34.75 -1.15
CA ILE A 84 -28.56 -33.77 -0.82
C ILE A 84 -28.98 -33.88 0.65
N ASP A 85 -29.22 -35.09 1.16
CA ASP A 85 -29.62 -35.27 2.57
C ASP A 85 -28.49 -34.86 3.54
N ALA A 86 -27.23 -35.14 3.20
CA ALA A 86 -26.08 -34.69 4.00
C ALA A 86 -25.94 -33.15 4.02
N GLN A 87 -26.11 -32.50 2.87
CA GLN A 87 -26.04 -31.03 2.75
C GLN A 87 -27.19 -30.36 3.50
N ARG A 88 -28.42 -30.88 3.38
CA ARG A 88 -29.61 -30.40 4.11
C ARG A 88 -29.43 -30.52 5.63
N SER A 89 -28.90 -31.65 6.10
CA SER A 89 -28.64 -31.86 7.52
C SER A 89 -27.56 -30.91 8.05
N THR A 90 -26.51 -30.67 7.28
CA THR A 90 -25.48 -29.70 7.64
C THR A 90 -26.05 -28.28 7.71
N MET A 91 -26.86 -27.88 6.73
CA MET A 91 -27.49 -26.57 6.74
C MET A 91 -28.41 -26.39 7.96
N GLU A 92 -29.17 -27.41 8.33
CA GLU A 92 -30.00 -27.37 9.53
C GLU A 92 -29.16 -27.14 10.80
N PHE A 93 -28.03 -27.83 10.97
CA PHE A 93 -27.10 -27.59 12.07
C PHE A 93 -26.54 -26.18 12.10
N LEU A 94 -26.16 -25.59 10.96
CA LEU A 94 -25.66 -24.23 10.87
C LEU A 94 -26.75 -23.17 11.27
N LEU A 95 -28.01 -23.48 11.01
CA LEU A 95 -29.15 -22.59 11.29
C LEU A 95 -29.72 -22.71 12.71
N ILE A 96 -29.45 -23.78 13.45
CA ILE A 96 -29.98 -24.02 14.80
C ILE A 96 -29.80 -22.78 15.69
N ASN A 97 -28.55 -22.28 15.81
CA ASN A 97 -28.22 -21.13 16.66
C ASN A 97 -28.12 -19.81 15.89
N HIS A 98 -28.29 -19.82 14.56
CA HIS A 98 -28.22 -18.59 13.78
C HIS A 98 -29.47 -17.70 14.06
N PRO A 99 -29.29 -16.41 14.44
CA PRO A 99 -30.38 -15.53 14.78
C PRO A 99 -31.19 -15.12 13.54
N LEU A 100 -32.46 -14.75 13.72
CA LEU A 100 -33.34 -14.25 12.66
C LEU A 100 -33.12 -12.75 12.41
N ASP A 101 -31.88 -12.37 12.20
CA ASP A 101 -31.42 -10.96 12.14
C ASP A 101 -31.33 -10.41 10.70
N CYS A 102 -31.70 -11.17 9.66
CA CYS A 102 -31.50 -10.73 8.26
C CYS A 102 -31.99 -9.29 7.97
N PRO A 103 -33.12 -8.83 8.49
CA PRO A 103 -33.62 -7.47 8.28
C PRO A 103 -32.67 -6.38 8.87
N VAL A 104 -31.92 -6.69 9.94
CA VAL A 104 -31.01 -5.77 10.64
C VAL A 104 -29.53 -6.18 10.50
N CYS A 105 -29.24 -7.15 9.65
CA CYS A 105 -27.89 -7.64 9.37
C CYS A 105 -27.32 -6.97 8.11
N ASP A 106 -26.16 -6.32 8.20
CA ASP A 106 -25.54 -5.64 7.05
C ASP A 106 -25.19 -6.61 5.90
N GLN A 107 -24.97 -7.90 6.18
CA GLN A 107 -24.74 -8.93 5.17
C GLN A 107 -26.01 -9.35 4.43
N GLY A 108 -27.20 -8.91 4.87
CA GLY A 108 -28.48 -9.30 4.26
C GLY A 108 -28.55 -8.91 2.78
N GLY A 109 -28.79 -9.92 1.89
CA GLY A 109 -28.83 -9.76 0.44
C GLY A 109 -27.51 -10.02 -0.30
N GLU A 110 -26.39 -10.18 0.43
CA GLU A 110 -25.07 -10.59 -0.09
C GLU A 110 -24.45 -11.67 0.81
N CYS A 111 -25.28 -12.55 1.40
CA CYS A 111 -24.89 -13.51 2.43
C CYS A 111 -24.86 -14.93 1.89
N GLU A 112 -23.66 -15.56 1.88
CA GLU A 112 -23.52 -16.96 1.44
C GLU A 112 -24.45 -17.91 2.22
N LEU A 113 -24.70 -17.67 3.52
CA LEU A 113 -25.60 -18.50 4.29
C LEU A 113 -27.08 -18.37 3.85
N GLN A 114 -27.54 -17.18 3.48
CA GLN A 114 -28.89 -16.99 2.92
C GLN A 114 -29.03 -17.75 1.60
N ASP A 115 -28.09 -17.56 0.68
CA ASP A 115 -28.14 -18.18 -0.65
C ASP A 115 -28.08 -19.71 -0.56
N LEU A 116 -27.19 -20.24 0.25
CA LEU A 116 -27.06 -21.69 0.44
C LEU A 116 -28.22 -22.28 1.24
N SER A 117 -28.82 -21.52 2.17
CA SER A 117 -30.03 -21.96 2.89
C SER A 117 -31.23 -22.10 1.95
N TRP A 118 -31.36 -21.18 0.98
CA TRP A 118 -32.38 -21.24 -0.05
C TRP A 118 -32.17 -22.41 -1.01
N GLY A 119 -30.92 -22.57 -1.53
CA GLY A 119 -30.61 -23.59 -2.55
C GLY A 119 -30.48 -25.02 -2.01
N TYR A 120 -29.99 -25.18 -0.79
CA TYR A 120 -29.60 -26.48 -0.21
C TYR A 120 -30.24 -26.80 1.14
N GLY A 121 -31.05 -25.90 1.70
CA GLY A 121 -31.71 -26.07 2.98
C GLY A 121 -33.09 -26.73 2.90
N ARG A 122 -33.78 -26.72 4.03
CA ARG A 122 -35.18 -27.11 4.15
C ARG A 122 -36.03 -25.86 4.35
N GLY A 123 -37.26 -25.85 3.85
CA GLY A 123 -38.20 -24.73 4.01
C GLY A 123 -38.79 -24.59 5.42
N VAL A 124 -38.56 -25.54 6.33
CA VAL A 124 -39.14 -25.56 7.67
C VAL A 124 -38.08 -25.86 8.71
N SER A 125 -38.02 -25.06 9.79
CA SER A 125 -37.18 -25.35 10.96
C SER A 125 -37.90 -26.31 11.91
N ARG A 126 -37.18 -27.33 12.40
CA ARG A 126 -37.64 -28.26 13.43
C ARG A 126 -37.11 -27.88 14.83
N PHE A 127 -36.29 -26.85 14.93
CA PHE A 127 -35.67 -26.42 16.17
C PHE A 127 -36.62 -25.47 16.92
N ALA A 128 -37.05 -25.85 18.10
CA ALA A 128 -37.99 -25.12 18.96
C ALA A 128 -37.35 -24.59 20.23
N GLU A 129 -36.06 -24.86 20.47
CA GLU A 129 -35.34 -24.45 21.67
C GLU A 129 -34.80 -23.01 21.54
N ARG A 130 -34.34 -22.46 22.67
CA ARG A 130 -33.78 -21.11 22.71
C ARG A 130 -32.42 -21.09 21.99
N LYS A 131 -32.27 -20.16 21.03
CA LYS A 131 -31.00 -19.96 20.33
C LYS A 131 -29.95 -19.35 21.26
N ARG A 132 -28.69 -19.73 21.02
CA ARG A 132 -27.54 -19.21 21.74
C ARG A 132 -27.33 -17.70 21.44
N VAL A 133 -26.88 -16.95 22.45
CA VAL A 133 -26.46 -15.56 22.31
C VAL A 133 -24.98 -15.45 22.70
N VAL A 134 -24.20 -14.76 21.90
CA VAL A 134 -22.78 -14.49 22.16
C VAL A 134 -22.60 -12.98 22.30
N ARG A 135 -21.93 -12.56 23.37
CA ARG A 135 -21.59 -11.13 23.58
C ARG A 135 -20.60 -10.66 22.51
N ASP A 136 -20.87 -9.51 21.94
CA ASP A 136 -19.98 -8.84 21.00
C ASP A 136 -18.77 -8.25 21.75
N LYS A 137 -17.60 -8.28 21.10
CA LYS A 137 -16.37 -7.69 21.60
C LYS A 137 -15.90 -6.60 20.66
N SER A 138 -15.30 -5.56 21.20
CA SER A 138 -14.59 -4.59 20.37
C SER A 138 -13.26 -5.19 19.90
N ILE A 139 -13.03 -5.18 18.57
CA ILE A 139 -11.78 -5.67 17.96
C ILE A 139 -11.06 -4.56 17.19
N GLY A 140 -11.40 -3.30 17.47
CA GLY A 140 -10.76 -2.13 16.87
C GLY A 140 -11.75 -1.16 16.21
N PRO A 141 -11.23 -0.10 15.57
CA PRO A 141 -12.05 0.94 14.95
C PRO A 141 -12.64 0.54 13.60
N LEU A 142 -12.08 -0.47 12.93
CA LEU A 142 -12.37 -0.79 11.53
C LEU A 142 -13.46 -1.85 11.36
N VAL A 143 -13.44 -2.89 12.21
CA VAL A 143 -14.32 -4.04 12.07
C VAL A 143 -15.34 -4.09 13.21
N HIS A 144 -16.62 -4.27 12.86
CA HIS A 144 -17.71 -4.48 13.81
C HIS A 144 -17.99 -5.98 13.96
N THR A 145 -18.22 -6.43 15.18
CA THR A 145 -18.58 -7.82 15.50
C THR A 145 -20.06 -7.96 15.80
N ALA A 146 -20.68 -9.07 15.34
CA ALA A 146 -21.99 -9.55 15.70
C ALA A 146 -21.92 -11.08 15.83
N MET A 147 -21.21 -11.53 16.89
CA MET A 147 -20.70 -12.91 17.00
C MET A 147 -21.78 -13.96 17.22
N THR A 148 -23.01 -13.57 17.60
CA THR A 148 -24.17 -14.48 17.62
C THR A 148 -24.45 -15.05 16.22
N ARG A 149 -24.10 -14.32 15.13
CA ARG A 149 -24.28 -14.76 13.73
C ARG A 149 -23.19 -15.70 13.24
N CYS A 150 -22.09 -15.88 13.99
CA CYS A 150 -20.93 -16.67 13.58
C CYS A 150 -21.28 -18.15 13.40
N ILE A 151 -20.90 -18.74 12.25
CA ILE A 151 -21.07 -20.17 11.94
C ILE A 151 -19.77 -20.99 12.13
N HIS A 152 -18.78 -20.45 12.81
CA HIS A 152 -17.51 -21.09 13.18
C HIS A 152 -16.69 -21.65 11.98
N CYS A 153 -16.77 -21.03 10.82
CA CYS A 153 -16.06 -21.47 9.61
C CYS A 153 -14.54 -21.27 9.67
N THR A 154 -14.05 -20.48 10.61
CA THR A 154 -12.63 -20.13 10.86
C THR A 154 -11.90 -19.42 9.72
N ARG A 155 -12.60 -18.93 8.68
CA ARG A 155 -11.95 -18.19 7.58
C ARG A 155 -11.21 -16.95 8.11
N CYS A 156 -11.80 -16.18 9.02
CA CYS A 156 -11.19 -14.96 9.61
C CYS A 156 -9.89 -15.26 10.36
N ILE A 157 -9.82 -16.33 11.15
CA ILE A 157 -8.60 -16.74 11.85
C ILE A 157 -7.50 -17.04 10.84
N ARG A 158 -7.81 -17.83 9.81
CA ARG A 158 -6.83 -18.23 8.79
C ARG A 158 -6.35 -17.06 7.93
N VAL A 159 -7.22 -16.09 7.62
CA VAL A 159 -6.79 -14.87 6.91
C VAL A 159 -5.76 -14.11 7.74
N LEU A 160 -6.00 -13.87 9.01
CA LEU A 160 -5.03 -13.15 9.85
C LEU A 160 -3.73 -13.94 10.01
N GLU A 161 -3.80 -15.26 10.12
CA GLU A 161 -2.62 -16.12 10.25
C GLU A 161 -1.84 -16.27 8.93
N GLU A 162 -2.51 -16.58 7.82
CA GLU A 162 -1.87 -16.95 6.54
C GLU A 162 -1.59 -15.73 5.65
N VAL A 163 -2.52 -14.77 5.62
CA VAL A 163 -2.43 -13.54 4.81
C VAL A 163 -1.89 -12.38 5.62
N GLY A 164 -2.39 -12.13 6.83
CA GLY A 164 -1.90 -11.11 7.75
C GLY A 164 -0.58 -11.45 8.44
N GLY A 165 -0.26 -12.75 8.57
CA GLY A 165 0.95 -13.22 9.25
C GLY A 165 0.90 -13.11 10.78
N ARG A 166 -0.25 -12.77 11.36
CA ARG A 166 -0.44 -12.55 12.80
C ARG A 166 -1.60 -13.38 13.34
N GLN A 167 -1.40 -14.05 14.46
CA GLN A 167 -2.45 -14.81 15.14
C GLN A 167 -3.24 -13.91 16.11
N GLU A 168 -3.96 -12.93 15.58
CA GLU A 168 -4.69 -11.93 16.37
C GLU A 168 -6.10 -12.40 16.76
N MET A 169 -6.66 -13.37 16.04
CA MET A 169 -7.92 -14.02 16.37
C MET A 169 -7.73 -15.51 16.63
N GLY A 170 -8.61 -16.07 17.45
CA GLY A 170 -8.60 -17.49 17.78
C GLY A 170 -9.98 -18.02 18.13
N ALA A 171 -10.05 -19.33 18.39
CA ALA A 171 -11.22 -20.00 18.92
C ALA A 171 -11.01 -20.33 20.39
N THR A 172 -11.92 -19.92 21.26
CA THR A 172 -11.94 -20.26 22.68
C THR A 172 -13.11 -21.17 22.99
N GLU A 173 -12.99 -21.98 24.06
CA GLU A 173 -13.98 -22.97 24.43
C GLU A 173 -14.14 -24.09 23.38
N ARG A 174 -15.18 -24.90 23.44
CA ARG A 174 -15.44 -26.01 22.49
C ARG A 174 -16.92 -26.34 22.39
N GLY A 175 -17.27 -27.13 21.37
CA GLY A 175 -18.65 -27.57 21.10
C GLY A 175 -19.57 -26.38 20.85
N GLU A 176 -20.73 -26.38 21.49
CA GLU A 176 -21.72 -25.30 21.39
C GLU A 176 -21.25 -23.99 22.01
N HIS A 177 -20.28 -24.05 22.93
CA HIS A 177 -19.72 -22.88 23.59
C HIS A 177 -18.57 -22.22 22.81
N LEU A 178 -18.14 -22.81 21.69
CA LEU A 178 -17.05 -22.27 20.88
C LEU A 178 -17.29 -20.81 20.50
N LYS A 179 -16.32 -19.95 20.74
CA LYS A 179 -16.36 -18.51 20.45
C LYS A 179 -15.14 -18.14 19.61
N ILE A 180 -15.38 -17.36 18.55
CA ILE A 180 -14.31 -16.74 17.74
C ILE A 180 -14.14 -15.31 18.21
N GLY A 181 -12.89 -14.86 18.37
CA GLY A 181 -12.59 -13.50 18.78
C GLY A 181 -11.13 -13.27 19.06
N THR A 182 -10.79 -12.06 19.48
CA THR A 182 -9.45 -11.69 19.92
C THR A 182 -9.23 -12.13 21.37
N TRP A 183 -7.96 -12.29 21.76
CA TRP A 183 -7.57 -12.57 23.13
C TRP A 183 -7.62 -11.26 23.95
N ILE A 184 -8.30 -11.26 25.10
CA ILE A 184 -8.39 -10.14 26.06
C ILE A 184 -8.76 -8.79 25.38
N GLU A 185 -9.74 -8.79 24.48
CA GLU A 185 -10.27 -7.56 23.82
C GLU A 185 -9.18 -6.71 23.12
N ARG A 186 -8.05 -7.30 22.68
CA ARG A 186 -7.07 -6.60 21.85
C ARG A 186 -7.67 -6.21 20.50
N SER A 187 -7.28 -5.05 20.00
CA SER A 187 -7.56 -4.68 18.61
C SER A 187 -6.79 -5.59 17.65
N ILE A 188 -7.28 -5.69 16.44
CA ILE A 188 -6.56 -6.30 15.32
C ILE A 188 -5.71 -5.19 14.69
N ASP A 189 -4.40 -5.42 14.60
CA ASP A 189 -3.42 -4.41 14.18
C ASP A 189 -2.77 -4.75 12.81
N SER A 190 -3.18 -5.86 12.17
CA SER A 190 -2.73 -6.21 10.82
C SER A 190 -3.21 -5.19 9.79
N GLU A 191 -2.32 -4.74 8.90
CA GLU A 191 -2.61 -3.85 7.76
C GLU A 191 -3.52 -4.48 6.69
N LEU A 192 -3.86 -5.78 6.85
CA LEU A 192 -4.75 -6.55 5.99
C LEU A 192 -6.01 -7.00 6.74
N SER A 193 -6.29 -6.40 7.90
CA SER A 193 -7.35 -6.81 8.82
C SER A 193 -8.75 -6.81 8.19
N GLY A 194 -9.03 -5.85 7.30
CA GLY A 194 -10.33 -5.70 6.64
C GLY A 194 -10.75 -6.90 5.77
N ASN A 195 -9.80 -7.73 5.34
CA ASN A 195 -10.12 -8.91 4.53
C ASN A 195 -10.92 -9.98 5.31
N ILE A 196 -10.94 -9.92 6.65
CA ILE A 196 -11.82 -10.80 7.43
C ILE A 196 -13.31 -10.53 7.20
N ILE A 197 -13.66 -9.33 6.73
CA ILE A 197 -15.03 -8.94 6.37
C ILE A 197 -15.46 -9.70 5.11
N ASP A 198 -14.64 -9.66 4.05
CA ASP A 198 -14.96 -10.25 2.75
C ASP A 198 -15.04 -11.78 2.82
N VAL A 199 -14.16 -12.41 3.60
CA VAL A 199 -14.17 -13.88 3.73
C VAL A 199 -15.20 -14.38 4.72
N CYS A 200 -15.81 -13.53 5.54
CA CYS A 200 -16.84 -13.94 6.47
C CYS A 200 -18.13 -14.25 5.71
N PRO A 201 -18.60 -15.54 5.67
CA PRO A 201 -19.75 -15.92 4.87
C PRO A 201 -21.09 -15.45 5.44
N VAL A 202 -21.06 -14.77 6.60
CA VAL A 202 -22.22 -14.29 7.33
C VAL A 202 -21.94 -12.90 7.93
N GLY A 203 -22.97 -12.19 8.37
CA GLY A 203 -22.84 -10.87 8.99
C GLY A 203 -22.30 -10.88 10.43
N ALA A 204 -21.33 -11.75 10.73
CA ALA A 204 -20.66 -11.77 12.03
C ALA A 204 -19.52 -10.75 12.13
N LEU A 205 -18.85 -10.47 11.03
CA LEU A 205 -17.81 -9.45 10.88
C LEU A 205 -18.22 -8.49 9.77
N ASN A 206 -18.35 -7.21 10.08
CA ASN A 206 -18.88 -6.21 9.17
C ASN A 206 -17.99 -4.97 9.15
N ASP A 207 -18.01 -4.23 8.05
CA ASP A 207 -17.35 -2.96 7.88
C ASP A 207 -17.99 -1.93 8.85
N LYS A 208 -17.23 -1.49 9.87
CA LYS A 208 -17.73 -0.61 10.93
C LYS A 208 -18.11 0.79 10.41
N PRO A 209 -17.30 1.45 9.55
CA PRO A 209 -17.65 2.72 8.89
C PRO A 209 -18.86 2.63 7.96
N PHE A 210 -19.08 1.49 7.30
CA PHE A 210 -20.18 1.27 6.37
C PHE A 210 -21.47 0.80 7.06
N LYS A 211 -21.41 0.35 8.31
CA LYS A 211 -22.52 -0.28 9.03
C LYS A 211 -23.83 0.49 8.89
N MET A 212 -24.89 -0.20 8.46
CA MET A 212 -26.27 0.29 8.29
C MET A 212 -26.40 1.52 7.35
N ARG A 213 -25.52 1.68 6.37
CA ARG A 213 -25.61 2.79 5.41
C ARG A 213 -26.38 2.47 4.14
N ALA A 214 -26.26 1.24 3.65
CA ALA A 214 -26.94 0.78 2.43
C ALA A 214 -27.01 -0.75 2.39
N ARG A 215 -27.85 -1.28 1.50
CA ARG A 215 -27.88 -2.69 1.14
C ARG A 215 -27.04 -2.93 -0.12
N GLY A 216 -26.48 -4.15 -0.27
CA GLY A 216 -25.64 -4.49 -1.42
C GLY A 216 -26.29 -4.20 -2.77
N TRP A 217 -27.58 -4.49 -2.91
CA TRP A 217 -28.35 -4.26 -4.15
C TRP A 217 -28.66 -2.79 -4.46
N GLU A 218 -28.46 -1.87 -3.52
CA GLU A 218 -28.65 -0.43 -3.73
C GLU A 218 -27.39 0.23 -4.30
N LEU A 219 -26.24 -0.47 -4.26
CA LEU A 219 -24.94 0.07 -4.58
C LEU A 219 -24.61 -0.09 -6.07
N LEU A 220 -24.08 0.95 -6.65
CA LEU A 220 -23.43 0.91 -7.96
C LEU A 220 -21.97 0.52 -7.77
N GLN A 221 -21.49 -0.41 -8.59
CA GLN A 221 -20.12 -0.92 -8.54
C GLN A 221 -19.28 -0.36 -9.67
N HIS A 222 -18.12 0.22 -9.32
CA HIS A 222 -17.17 0.81 -10.26
C HIS A 222 -15.81 0.15 -10.11
N ALA A 223 -15.23 -0.31 -11.24
CA ALA A 223 -13.87 -0.85 -11.25
C ALA A 223 -12.87 0.28 -11.08
N THR A 224 -12.07 0.23 -10.03
CA THR A 224 -11.04 1.23 -9.76
C THR A 224 -9.72 0.57 -9.30
N VAL A 225 -8.69 1.37 -9.09
CA VAL A 225 -7.34 0.93 -8.70
C VAL A 225 -6.90 1.81 -7.54
N SER A 226 -6.29 1.22 -6.52
CA SER A 226 -5.78 1.96 -5.36
C SER A 226 -4.72 2.99 -5.78
N ALA A 227 -4.79 4.17 -5.18
CA ALA A 227 -3.83 5.27 -5.38
C ALA A 227 -2.66 5.25 -4.38
N HIS A 228 -2.68 4.33 -3.40
CA HIS A 228 -1.94 4.50 -2.15
C HIS A 228 -0.54 3.90 -2.12
N ASP A 229 -0.24 2.93 -3.01
CA ASP A 229 1.08 2.34 -3.15
C ASP A 229 1.36 1.83 -4.57
N CYS A 230 2.60 1.46 -4.82
CA CYS A 230 3.08 1.06 -6.14
C CYS A 230 2.58 -0.30 -6.64
N ALA A 231 1.81 -1.06 -5.84
CA ALA A 231 1.19 -2.29 -6.31
C ALA A 231 -0.01 -2.00 -7.22
N GLY A 232 -0.75 -0.94 -6.92
CA GLY A 232 -1.96 -0.62 -7.65
C GLY A 232 -3.02 -1.70 -7.46
N SER A 233 -3.37 -2.01 -6.20
CA SER A 233 -4.38 -3.01 -5.85
C SER A 233 -5.70 -2.77 -6.56
N ASN A 234 -6.26 -3.83 -7.15
CA ASN A 234 -7.52 -3.77 -7.86
C ASN A 234 -8.68 -3.81 -6.87
N ILE A 235 -9.58 -2.84 -6.96
CA ILE A 235 -10.74 -2.71 -6.08
C ILE A 235 -12.01 -2.39 -6.85
N TYR A 236 -13.15 -2.69 -6.25
CA TYR A 236 -14.43 -2.11 -6.62
C TYR A 236 -14.82 -1.02 -5.63
N GLY A 237 -15.05 0.19 -6.14
CA GLY A 237 -15.69 1.26 -5.40
C GLY A 237 -17.22 1.12 -5.48
N HIS A 238 -17.88 1.02 -4.33
CA HIS A 238 -19.33 0.95 -4.24
C HIS A 238 -19.90 2.32 -3.88
N SER A 239 -20.83 2.82 -4.69
CA SER A 239 -21.44 4.12 -4.49
C SER A 239 -22.96 4.06 -4.41
N LEU A 240 -23.51 5.02 -3.68
CA LEU A 240 -24.94 5.29 -3.63
C LEU A 240 -25.19 6.78 -3.80
N ARG A 241 -26.02 7.17 -4.76
CA ARG A 241 -26.35 8.56 -5.06
C ARG A 241 -25.10 9.45 -5.25
N GLY A 242 -24.11 8.92 -5.97
CA GLY A 242 -22.87 9.62 -6.26
C GLY A 242 -21.86 9.71 -5.11
N ARG A 243 -22.11 9.09 -3.96
CA ARG A 243 -21.19 9.05 -2.82
C ARG A 243 -20.49 7.70 -2.73
N PHE A 244 -19.17 7.71 -2.59
CA PHE A 244 -18.39 6.51 -2.33
C PHE A 244 -18.65 6.03 -0.90
N LEU A 245 -19.16 4.81 -0.72
CA LEU A 245 -19.57 4.29 0.58
C LEU A 245 -18.71 3.14 1.10
N ARG A 246 -18.18 2.27 0.22
CA ARG A 246 -17.26 1.20 0.62
C ARG A 246 -16.37 0.77 -0.55
N ALA A 247 -15.18 0.28 -0.26
CA ALA A 247 -14.30 -0.40 -1.19
C ALA A 247 -14.25 -1.89 -0.85
N VAL A 248 -14.27 -2.73 -1.89
CA VAL A 248 -14.11 -4.19 -1.77
C VAL A 248 -13.07 -4.69 -2.77
N PRO A 249 -12.39 -5.81 -2.52
CA PRO A 249 -11.38 -6.32 -3.44
C PRO A 249 -11.98 -6.69 -4.79
N ARG A 250 -11.25 -6.37 -5.86
CA ARG A 250 -11.45 -6.90 -7.20
C ARG A 250 -10.32 -7.87 -7.48
N GLU A 251 -10.67 -9.12 -7.73
CA GLU A 251 -9.68 -10.17 -7.92
C GLU A 251 -8.75 -9.89 -9.10
N ASN A 252 -7.44 -10.00 -8.83
CA ASN A 252 -6.38 -9.97 -9.83
C ASN A 252 -5.20 -10.82 -9.35
N GLU A 253 -5.08 -12.04 -9.86
CA GLU A 253 -4.05 -13.01 -9.45
C GLU A 253 -2.61 -12.52 -9.71
N SER A 254 -2.40 -11.63 -10.69
CA SER A 254 -1.08 -11.09 -11.00
C SER A 254 -0.60 -10.02 -10.01
N ILE A 255 -1.51 -9.37 -9.27
CA ILE A 255 -1.23 -8.25 -8.36
C ILE A 255 -1.64 -8.62 -6.93
N ASN A 256 -2.93 -8.50 -6.61
CA ASN A 256 -3.46 -8.54 -5.24
C ASN A 256 -4.25 -9.81 -4.91
N ASP A 257 -4.29 -10.82 -5.77
CA ASP A 257 -5.24 -11.95 -5.64
C ASP A 257 -6.66 -11.43 -5.41
N CYS A 258 -7.23 -11.74 -4.24
CA CYS A 258 -8.52 -11.25 -3.77
C CYS A 258 -8.39 -10.43 -2.47
N TRP A 259 -7.21 -9.88 -2.19
CA TRP A 259 -6.90 -9.15 -0.96
C TRP A 259 -6.66 -7.67 -1.23
N ILE A 260 -7.00 -6.82 -0.26
CA ILE A 260 -6.66 -5.39 -0.27
C ILE A 260 -6.20 -4.95 1.12
N SER A 261 -5.40 -3.89 1.17
CA SER A 261 -4.99 -3.32 2.44
C SER A 261 -6.13 -2.55 3.12
N ASP A 262 -6.02 -2.35 4.43
CA ASP A 262 -6.95 -1.52 5.19
C ASP A 262 -6.92 -0.08 4.68
N ARG A 263 -5.78 0.38 4.21
CA ARG A 263 -5.60 1.66 3.53
C ARG A 263 -6.47 1.75 2.28
N ASP A 264 -6.44 0.75 1.41
CA ASP A 264 -7.25 0.69 0.19
C ASP A 264 -8.75 0.65 0.49
N ARG A 265 -9.12 -0.04 1.59
CA ARG A 265 -10.51 -0.24 1.98
C ARG A 265 -11.17 1.01 2.51
N TRP A 266 -10.50 1.79 3.37
CA TRP A 266 -11.14 2.87 4.14
C TRP A 266 -10.63 4.28 3.84
N SER A 267 -9.67 4.46 2.93
CA SER A 267 -9.19 5.78 2.52
C SER A 267 -10.31 6.71 2.06
N HIS A 268 -11.31 6.16 1.35
CA HIS A 268 -12.47 6.90 0.86
C HIS A 268 -13.26 7.64 1.96
N THR A 269 -13.14 7.21 3.21
CA THR A 269 -13.79 7.91 4.34
C THR A 269 -13.27 9.32 4.52
N GLY A 270 -12.04 9.62 4.10
CA GLY A 270 -11.45 10.95 4.08
C GLY A 270 -12.13 11.94 3.13
N LEU A 271 -12.90 11.46 2.13
CA LEU A 271 -13.67 12.33 1.24
C LEU A 271 -14.71 13.19 1.96
N ALA A 272 -15.11 12.79 3.17
CA ALA A 272 -16.09 13.53 3.99
C ALA A 272 -15.45 14.54 4.95
N ALA A 273 -14.14 14.77 4.87
CA ALA A 273 -13.43 15.69 5.76
C ALA A 273 -13.95 17.13 5.66
N ALA A 274 -13.91 17.84 6.79
CA ALA A 274 -14.47 19.19 6.89
C ALA A 274 -13.70 20.24 6.06
N ASP A 275 -12.40 20.03 5.86
CA ASP A 275 -11.51 20.90 5.10
C ASP A 275 -11.49 20.59 3.59
N ARG A 276 -12.47 19.83 3.09
CA ARG A 276 -12.66 19.53 1.68
C ARG A 276 -12.90 20.82 0.89
N VAL A 277 -12.05 21.11 -0.11
CA VAL A 277 -12.21 22.24 -1.01
C VAL A 277 -13.34 21.95 -2.00
N LYS A 278 -14.38 22.78 -1.99
CA LYS A 278 -15.59 22.58 -2.82
C LYS A 278 -15.77 23.68 -3.87
N ARG A 279 -15.10 24.82 -3.71
CA ARG A 279 -15.14 25.97 -4.61
C ARG A 279 -13.72 26.51 -4.82
N PRO A 280 -13.44 27.15 -5.96
CA PRO A 280 -12.17 27.85 -6.14
C PRO A 280 -11.98 28.98 -5.12
N LEU A 281 -10.72 29.23 -4.73
CA LEU A 281 -10.36 30.27 -3.80
C LEU A 281 -9.23 31.11 -4.43
N VAL A 282 -9.28 32.43 -4.26
CA VAL A 282 -8.19 33.36 -4.63
C VAL A 282 -7.85 34.26 -3.47
N ARG A 283 -6.59 34.67 -3.35
CA ARG A 283 -6.13 35.58 -2.29
C ARG A 283 -6.49 37.00 -2.63
N ARG A 284 -7.26 37.65 -1.74
CA ARG A 284 -7.61 39.09 -1.80
C ARG A 284 -7.39 39.68 -0.41
N ASP A 285 -6.71 40.80 -0.34
CA ASP A 285 -6.42 41.48 0.92
C ASP A 285 -5.84 40.60 2.03
N GLY A 286 -4.96 39.66 1.63
CA GLY A 286 -4.30 38.72 2.55
C GLY A 286 -5.12 37.48 2.92
N ALA A 287 -6.40 37.37 2.54
CA ALA A 287 -7.26 36.25 2.84
C ALA A 287 -7.65 35.46 1.57
N LEU A 288 -7.81 34.11 1.70
CA LEU A 288 -8.40 33.29 0.66
C LEU A 288 -9.93 33.45 0.66
N VAL A 289 -10.49 33.89 -0.49
CA VAL A 289 -11.91 34.14 -0.68
C VAL A 289 -12.45 33.22 -1.78
N GLU A 290 -13.62 32.64 -1.56
CA GLU A 290 -14.32 31.86 -2.59
C GLU A 290 -14.66 32.69 -3.81
N THR A 291 -14.47 32.10 -4.99
CA THR A 291 -14.78 32.68 -6.28
C THR A 291 -15.34 31.66 -7.25
N ASP A 292 -15.63 32.05 -8.49
CA ASP A 292 -16.01 31.11 -9.56
C ASP A 292 -14.78 30.56 -10.33
N TRP A 293 -15.04 29.62 -11.23
CA TRP A 293 -13.98 28.97 -12.01
C TRP A 293 -13.36 29.91 -13.06
N GLU A 294 -14.11 30.88 -13.62
CA GLU A 294 -13.61 31.78 -14.65
C GLU A 294 -12.56 32.71 -14.04
N GLU A 295 -12.90 33.34 -12.93
CA GLU A 295 -11.97 34.22 -12.21
C GLU A 295 -10.75 33.46 -11.67
N ALA A 296 -10.97 32.28 -11.08
CA ALA A 296 -9.86 31.49 -10.52
C ALA A 296 -8.88 31.02 -11.60
N LEU A 297 -9.38 30.56 -12.77
CA LEU A 297 -8.53 30.17 -13.89
C LEU A 297 -7.77 31.37 -14.46
N ALA A 298 -8.42 32.53 -14.61
CA ALA A 298 -7.77 33.78 -15.07
C ALA A 298 -6.65 34.20 -14.09
N PHE A 299 -6.90 34.14 -12.77
CA PHE A 299 -5.90 34.44 -11.74
C PHE A 299 -4.73 33.46 -11.79
N ALA A 300 -5.01 32.14 -11.91
CA ALA A 300 -3.99 31.12 -12.03
C ALA A 300 -3.16 31.29 -13.30
N ALA A 301 -3.80 31.57 -14.44
CA ALA A 301 -3.13 31.81 -15.71
C ALA A 301 -2.23 33.02 -15.64
N GLU A 302 -2.70 34.15 -15.07
CA GLU A 302 -1.89 35.35 -14.86
C GLU A 302 -0.67 35.06 -13.97
N SER A 303 -0.85 34.23 -12.91
CA SER A 303 0.23 33.85 -12.01
C SER A 303 1.31 33.03 -12.68
N LEU A 304 0.93 32.17 -13.62
CA LEU A 304 1.83 31.27 -14.34
C LEU A 304 2.45 31.89 -15.59
N ARG A 305 1.86 32.96 -16.14
CA ARG A 305 2.27 33.57 -17.39
C ARG A 305 3.69 34.15 -17.30
N GLY A 306 4.54 33.81 -18.25
CA GLY A 306 5.89 34.33 -18.34
C GLY A 306 6.83 33.87 -17.21
N SER A 307 6.46 32.88 -16.43
CA SER A 307 7.28 32.35 -15.32
C SER A 307 8.60 31.74 -15.78
N GLY A 308 8.64 31.08 -16.97
CA GLY A 308 9.85 30.44 -17.49
C GLY A 308 10.51 29.51 -16.49
N GLU A 309 11.81 29.49 -16.39
CA GLU A 309 12.58 28.69 -15.41
C GLU A 309 12.29 29.09 -13.94
N GLY A 310 11.57 30.18 -13.70
CA GLY A 310 11.07 30.56 -12.38
C GLY A 310 9.87 29.76 -11.90
N LEU A 311 9.30 28.88 -12.73
CA LEU A 311 8.23 27.95 -12.35
C LEU A 311 8.80 26.65 -11.78
N GLY A 312 8.27 26.22 -10.64
CA GLY A 312 8.45 24.88 -10.08
C GLY A 312 7.10 24.14 -10.01
N THR A 313 7.04 22.90 -10.49
CA THR A 313 5.82 22.08 -10.45
C THR A 313 6.04 20.85 -9.58
N LEU A 314 5.25 20.75 -8.50
CA LEU A 314 5.27 19.61 -7.56
C LEU A 314 4.02 18.76 -7.76
N VAL A 315 4.21 17.48 -8.08
CA VAL A 315 3.10 16.57 -8.40
C VAL A 315 3.04 15.44 -7.39
N ALA A 316 1.87 15.13 -6.86
CA ALA A 316 1.70 13.97 -5.99
C ALA A 316 2.03 12.66 -6.73
N PRO A 317 2.76 11.70 -6.11
CA PRO A 317 3.09 10.42 -6.75
C PRO A 317 1.87 9.52 -6.98
N GLY A 318 0.71 9.86 -6.41
CA GLY A 318 -0.59 9.22 -6.66
C GLY A 318 -1.47 9.93 -7.69
N ALA A 319 -0.98 10.98 -8.38
CA ALA A 319 -1.71 11.61 -9.48
C ALA A 319 -1.85 10.65 -10.69
N SER A 320 -2.91 10.78 -11.49
CA SER A 320 -3.09 9.93 -12.68
C SER A 320 -2.01 10.18 -13.73
N LEU A 321 -1.75 9.19 -14.57
CA LEU A 321 -0.80 9.27 -15.69
C LEU A 321 -1.12 10.48 -16.59
N GLU A 322 -2.39 10.70 -16.85
CA GLU A 322 -2.89 11.81 -17.66
C GLU A 322 -2.64 13.18 -17.00
N GLU A 323 -2.82 13.28 -15.68
CA GLU A 323 -2.51 14.50 -14.93
C GLU A 323 -1.01 14.78 -14.92
N MET A 324 -0.17 13.78 -14.66
CA MET A 324 1.29 13.89 -14.71
C MET A 324 1.78 14.32 -16.09
N TYR A 325 1.20 13.73 -17.15
CA TYR A 325 1.52 14.10 -18.53
C TYR A 325 1.17 15.55 -18.85
N LEU A 326 -0.02 16.00 -18.47
CA LEU A 326 -0.45 17.39 -18.71
C LEU A 326 0.33 18.38 -17.83
N ALA A 327 0.69 18.01 -16.61
CA ALA A 327 1.50 18.84 -15.72
C ALA A 327 2.88 19.14 -16.32
N GLN A 328 3.60 18.11 -16.78
CA GLN A 328 4.90 18.32 -17.43
C GLN A 328 4.77 19.05 -18.77
N LYS A 329 3.71 18.75 -19.55
CA LYS A 329 3.45 19.41 -20.84
C LYS A 329 3.19 20.89 -20.66
N LEU A 330 2.42 21.28 -19.60
CA LEU A 330 2.20 22.68 -19.23
C LEU A 330 3.50 23.34 -18.76
N THR A 331 4.21 22.72 -17.83
CA THR A 331 5.45 23.26 -17.25
C THR A 331 6.50 23.52 -18.34
N ARG A 332 6.74 22.53 -19.21
CA ARG A 332 7.70 22.67 -20.31
C ARG A 332 7.21 23.63 -21.40
N GLY A 333 5.91 23.66 -21.66
CA GLY A 333 5.28 24.64 -22.56
C GLY A 333 5.42 26.09 -22.12
N LEU A 334 5.54 26.33 -20.80
CA LEU A 334 5.84 27.65 -20.20
C LEU A 334 7.35 27.97 -20.15
N GLY A 335 8.21 27.07 -20.63
CA GLY A 335 9.64 27.28 -20.68
C GLY A 335 10.39 26.86 -19.42
N SER A 336 9.77 26.08 -18.53
CA SER A 336 10.43 25.49 -17.36
C SER A 336 10.64 23.99 -17.55
N ARG A 337 11.70 23.44 -16.95
CA ARG A 337 11.97 22.00 -16.87
C ARG A 337 11.83 21.46 -15.44
N ASN A 338 11.45 22.33 -14.50
CA ASN A 338 11.42 22.07 -13.08
C ASN A 338 10.08 21.42 -12.69
N VAL A 339 9.96 20.12 -12.90
CA VAL A 339 8.79 19.30 -12.53
C VAL A 339 9.25 18.03 -11.84
N ASP A 340 8.73 17.72 -10.65
CA ASP A 340 9.11 16.50 -9.93
C ASP A 340 7.93 15.92 -9.15
N ALA A 341 7.87 14.59 -9.11
CA ALA A 341 6.92 13.79 -8.33
C ALA A 341 7.60 13.00 -7.19
N ARG A 342 8.94 13.07 -7.06
CA ARG A 342 9.76 12.36 -6.08
C ARG A 342 9.91 13.18 -4.80
N LEU A 343 8.80 13.57 -4.17
CA LEU A 343 8.76 14.62 -3.15
C LEU A 343 9.56 14.30 -1.89
N ARG A 344 9.69 13.00 -1.52
CA ARG A 344 10.41 12.54 -0.32
C ARG A 344 11.84 12.06 -0.60
N GLN A 345 12.24 11.97 -1.86
CA GLN A 345 13.63 11.66 -2.20
C GLN A 345 14.53 12.86 -1.87
N SER A 346 15.71 12.60 -1.33
CA SER A 346 16.68 13.64 -0.93
C SER A 346 17.98 13.60 -1.74
N ASP A 347 18.29 12.50 -2.41
CA ASP A 347 19.52 12.30 -3.19
C ASP A 347 19.21 12.05 -4.67
N PHE A 348 19.69 12.94 -5.53
CA PHE A 348 19.46 12.94 -6.98
C PHE A 348 20.76 12.90 -7.78
N ARG A 349 21.93 12.63 -7.12
CA ARG A 349 23.27 12.73 -7.71
C ARG A 349 23.51 11.79 -8.88
N ASP A 350 22.74 10.71 -9.01
CA ASP A 350 22.90 9.69 -10.05
C ASP A 350 21.67 9.57 -10.99
N ASP A 351 20.84 10.61 -11.06
CA ASP A 351 19.62 10.66 -11.92
C ASP A 351 19.90 10.32 -13.39
N GLU A 352 21.09 10.63 -13.91
CA GLU A 352 21.49 10.25 -15.27
C GLU A 352 21.51 8.74 -15.51
N GLY A 353 21.78 7.97 -14.44
CA GLY A 353 21.80 6.51 -14.46
C GLY A 353 20.48 5.84 -14.19
N ASP A 354 19.43 6.59 -13.87
CA ASP A 354 18.11 6.06 -13.58
C ASP A 354 17.64 5.08 -14.67
N PRO A 355 16.95 3.98 -14.30
CA PRO A 355 16.20 3.19 -15.25
C PRO A 355 15.11 4.04 -15.92
N ARG A 356 14.52 3.54 -16.97
CA ARG A 356 13.41 4.22 -17.67
C ARG A 356 12.28 4.60 -16.72
N PHE A 357 12.03 3.78 -15.69
CA PHE A 357 11.16 4.04 -14.55
C PHE A 357 11.58 3.13 -13.37
N PRO A 358 11.29 3.48 -12.12
CA PRO A 358 11.57 2.64 -10.96
C PRO A 358 10.68 1.39 -10.98
N SER A 359 11.22 0.28 -11.50
CA SER A 359 10.51 -0.99 -11.70
C SER A 359 10.78 -1.95 -10.55
N LEU A 360 9.78 -2.79 -10.22
CA LEU A 360 9.94 -3.97 -9.37
C LEU A 360 10.86 -5.05 -10.00
N GLY A 361 11.17 -4.92 -11.29
CA GLY A 361 11.95 -5.91 -12.05
C GLY A 361 11.18 -7.21 -12.34
N SER A 362 9.92 -7.28 -12.00
CA SER A 362 9.04 -8.45 -12.22
C SER A 362 7.58 -8.12 -11.92
N SER A 363 6.67 -9.07 -12.16
CA SER A 363 5.30 -8.97 -11.64
C SER A 363 5.25 -9.20 -10.12
N PHE A 364 4.22 -8.69 -9.44
CA PHE A 364 4.01 -8.93 -8.01
C PHE A 364 3.83 -10.42 -7.68
N ALA A 365 3.12 -11.17 -8.51
CA ALA A 365 2.97 -12.62 -8.35
C ALA A 365 4.31 -13.38 -8.44
N ALA A 366 5.31 -12.85 -9.14
CA ALA A 366 6.62 -13.49 -9.23
C ALA A 366 7.43 -13.41 -7.92
N LEU A 367 7.08 -12.50 -7.00
CA LEU A 367 7.71 -12.41 -5.67
C LEU A 367 7.52 -13.73 -4.89
N GLU A 368 6.38 -14.39 -5.03
CA GLU A 368 6.09 -15.67 -4.35
C GLU A 368 6.98 -16.83 -4.81
N LYS A 369 7.58 -16.71 -5.99
CA LYS A 369 8.43 -17.75 -6.58
C LYS A 369 9.90 -17.56 -6.27
N SER A 370 10.25 -16.49 -5.55
CA SER A 370 11.63 -16.22 -5.12
C SER A 370 12.02 -17.20 -4.04
N ASP A 371 13.28 -17.60 -4.01
CA ASP A 371 13.89 -18.47 -3.00
C ASP A 371 14.84 -17.73 -2.05
N ALA A 372 15.28 -16.52 -2.43
CA ALA A 372 15.92 -15.57 -1.52
C ALA A 372 15.49 -14.14 -1.82
N ILE A 373 15.23 -13.34 -0.78
CA ILE A 373 14.84 -11.93 -0.92
C ILE A 373 15.62 -11.11 0.11
N LEU A 374 16.30 -10.06 -0.37
CA LEU A 374 16.95 -9.06 0.47
C LEU A 374 16.13 -7.76 0.45
N LEU A 375 15.61 -7.35 1.59
CA LEU A 375 14.95 -6.07 1.81
C LEU A 375 15.99 -5.06 2.30
N VAL A 376 16.11 -3.90 1.65
CA VAL A 376 17.05 -2.84 2.02
C VAL A 376 16.27 -1.56 2.31
N GLY A 377 16.37 -1.06 3.55
CA GLY A 377 15.69 0.15 3.98
C GLY A 377 14.18 0.07 3.73
N SER A 378 13.53 -0.99 4.20
CA SER A 378 12.12 -1.26 3.94
C SER A 378 11.39 -1.80 5.17
N HIS A 379 10.24 -1.21 5.47
CA HIS A 379 9.20 -1.80 6.32
C HIS A 379 8.08 -2.33 5.41
N LEU A 380 8.42 -3.36 4.63
CA LEU A 380 7.65 -3.84 3.48
C LEU A 380 6.13 -3.97 3.74
N THR A 381 5.74 -4.53 4.90
CA THR A 381 4.33 -4.78 5.24
C THR A 381 3.52 -3.49 5.43
N LYS A 382 4.18 -2.39 5.81
CA LYS A 382 3.54 -1.08 5.98
C LYS A 382 3.68 -0.20 4.74
N GLU A 383 4.75 -0.35 3.97
CA GLU A 383 4.98 0.40 2.72
C GLU A 383 4.06 -0.10 1.60
N VAL A 384 4.13 -1.40 1.29
CA VAL A 384 3.38 -2.05 0.21
C VAL A 384 2.78 -3.36 0.72
N PRO A 385 1.64 -3.34 1.45
CA PRO A 385 1.07 -4.50 2.13
C PRO A 385 0.87 -5.73 1.23
N ILE A 386 0.51 -5.53 -0.03
CA ILE A 386 0.33 -6.63 -1.00
C ILE A 386 1.68 -7.25 -1.39
N ALA A 387 2.75 -6.47 -1.54
CA ALA A 387 4.09 -7.03 -1.71
C ALA A 387 4.52 -7.79 -0.45
N GLY A 388 4.22 -7.26 0.74
CA GLY A 388 4.44 -7.94 2.03
C GLY A 388 3.74 -9.30 2.09
N TYR A 389 2.48 -9.37 1.65
CA TYR A 389 1.73 -10.62 1.53
C TYR A 389 2.43 -11.62 0.57
N ARG A 390 2.86 -11.16 -0.62
CA ARG A 390 3.54 -12.02 -1.62
C ARG A 390 4.89 -12.57 -1.09
N VAL A 391 5.68 -11.71 -0.45
CA VAL A 391 6.96 -12.11 0.17
C VAL A 391 6.73 -13.07 1.35
N ARG A 392 5.70 -12.85 2.18
CA ARG A 392 5.31 -13.78 3.25
C ARG A 392 4.97 -15.16 2.71
N ARG A 393 4.27 -15.25 1.59
CA ARG A 393 3.99 -16.54 0.94
C ARG A 393 5.26 -17.23 0.46
N ALA A 394 6.23 -16.49 -0.09
CA ALA A 394 7.54 -17.04 -0.42
C ALA A 394 8.24 -17.58 0.82
N ALA A 395 8.28 -16.82 1.92
CA ALA A 395 8.87 -17.24 3.20
C ALA A 395 8.20 -18.51 3.77
N GLN A 396 6.87 -18.60 3.72
CA GLN A 396 6.11 -19.79 4.12
C GLN A 396 6.42 -21.03 3.25
N GLN A 397 6.86 -20.81 2.01
CA GLN A 397 7.32 -21.87 1.09
C GLN A 397 8.82 -22.18 1.23
N GLY A 398 9.52 -21.53 2.17
CA GLY A 398 10.92 -21.79 2.49
C GLY A 398 11.93 -20.80 1.88
N ALA A 399 11.47 -19.73 1.26
CA ALA A 399 12.38 -18.68 0.78
C ALA A 399 13.15 -18.03 1.94
N ALA A 400 14.43 -17.74 1.73
CA ALA A 400 15.26 -17.01 2.67
C ALA A 400 14.98 -15.50 2.57
N VAL A 401 14.22 -14.95 3.51
CA VAL A 401 13.97 -13.51 3.57
C VAL A 401 14.93 -12.84 4.56
N MET A 402 15.64 -11.83 4.09
CA MET A 402 16.65 -11.08 4.84
C MET A 402 16.30 -9.60 4.81
N ALA A 403 16.59 -8.88 5.89
CA ALA A 403 16.38 -7.45 5.99
C ALA A 403 17.65 -6.74 6.44
N LEU A 404 17.98 -5.62 5.78
CA LEU A 404 19.01 -4.67 6.17
C LEU A 404 18.34 -3.30 6.40
N ASN A 405 18.17 -2.92 7.66
CA ASN A 405 17.35 -1.78 8.06
C ASN A 405 18.00 -0.94 9.17
N PRO A 406 17.63 0.35 9.30
CA PRO A 406 18.08 1.19 10.42
C PRO A 406 17.20 1.04 11.69
N ARG A 407 16.26 0.12 11.71
CA ARG A 407 15.40 -0.21 12.85
C ARG A 407 14.92 -1.66 12.72
N ARG A 408 14.70 -2.32 13.84
CA ARG A 408 14.03 -3.62 13.87
C ARG A 408 12.54 -3.46 13.66
N TYR A 409 11.98 -4.27 12.74
CA TYR A 409 10.56 -4.28 12.41
C TYR A 409 9.92 -5.65 12.61
N ASP A 410 8.66 -5.66 12.98
CA ASP A 410 7.86 -6.88 12.91
C ASP A 410 7.25 -7.04 11.50
N PHE A 411 7.88 -7.86 10.68
CA PHE A 411 7.44 -8.16 9.31
C PHE A 411 6.25 -9.14 9.26
N ALA A 412 5.79 -9.65 10.40
CA ALA A 412 4.75 -10.67 10.47
C ALA A 412 5.05 -11.90 9.58
N MET A 413 6.33 -12.22 9.38
CA MET A 413 6.82 -13.41 8.68
C MET A 413 8.19 -13.81 9.24
N PRO A 414 8.60 -15.10 9.08
CA PRO A 414 9.92 -15.52 9.49
C PRO A 414 11.01 -14.87 8.61
N LEU A 415 11.99 -14.23 9.25
CA LEU A 415 13.20 -13.76 8.59
C LEU A 415 14.31 -14.78 8.79
N THR A 416 15.11 -14.98 7.74
CA THR A 416 16.34 -15.80 7.81
C THR A 416 17.49 -15.02 8.43
N GLY A 417 17.51 -13.69 8.20
CA GLY A 417 18.49 -12.77 8.79
C GLY A 417 17.92 -11.37 8.91
N GLU A 418 18.22 -10.71 10.01
CA GLU A 418 17.84 -9.32 10.25
C GLU A 418 19.13 -8.56 10.66
N HIS A 419 19.56 -7.64 9.81
CA HIS A 419 20.71 -6.79 10.02
C HIS A 419 20.24 -5.38 10.33
N VAL A 420 20.27 -5.02 11.60
CA VAL A 420 19.88 -3.69 12.08
C VAL A 420 21.14 -2.86 12.28
N VAL A 421 21.29 -1.79 11.51
CA VAL A 421 22.49 -0.97 11.49
C VAL A 421 22.14 0.49 11.77
N HIS A 422 23.09 1.27 12.31
CA HIS A 422 22.89 2.71 12.43
C HIS A 422 22.52 3.31 11.07
N PRO A 423 21.61 4.32 10.98
CA PRO A 423 21.22 4.94 9.73
C PRO A 423 22.41 5.30 8.81
N ASP A 424 23.46 5.92 9.36
CA ASP A 424 24.66 6.31 8.62
C ASP A 424 25.49 5.11 8.09
N ARG A 425 25.25 3.90 8.62
CA ARG A 425 25.93 2.66 8.22
C ARG A 425 25.15 1.81 7.22
N LEU A 426 23.98 2.23 6.77
CA LEU A 426 23.17 1.44 5.85
C LEU A 426 23.94 1.17 4.53
N VAL A 427 24.66 2.16 4.02
CA VAL A 427 25.50 2.04 2.80
C VAL A 427 26.65 1.04 3.02
N ALA A 428 27.38 1.17 4.14
CA ALA A 428 28.46 0.25 4.48
C ALA A 428 27.95 -1.20 4.68
N GLY A 429 26.81 -1.38 5.34
CA GLY A 429 26.17 -2.69 5.53
C GLY A 429 25.81 -3.36 4.19
N LEU A 430 25.25 -2.61 3.25
CA LEU A 430 24.94 -3.16 1.91
C LEU A 430 26.21 -3.50 1.13
N ALA A 431 27.27 -2.67 1.23
CA ALA A 431 28.56 -2.95 0.62
C ALA A 431 29.21 -4.22 1.19
N ALA A 432 29.17 -4.40 2.53
CA ALA A 432 29.65 -5.60 3.20
C ALA A 432 28.89 -6.86 2.73
N PHE A 433 27.55 -6.78 2.63
CA PHE A 433 26.76 -7.89 2.10
C PHE A 433 27.14 -8.23 0.66
N ALA A 434 27.33 -7.22 -0.21
CA ALA A 434 27.74 -7.42 -1.61
C ALA A 434 29.12 -8.09 -1.72
N ARG A 435 30.09 -7.71 -0.86
CA ARG A 435 31.41 -8.34 -0.79
C ARG A 435 31.32 -9.80 -0.34
N ALA A 436 30.51 -10.08 0.67
CA ALA A 436 30.31 -11.44 1.17
C ALA A 436 29.67 -12.34 0.09
N VAL A 437 28.69 -11.84 -0.68
CA VAL A 437 28.09 -12.55 -1.83
C VAL A 437 29.13 -12.80 -2.93
N ALA A 438 29.96 -11.80 -3.28
CA ALA A 438 31.03 -11.97 -4.28
C ALA A 438 32.01 -13.06 -3.86
N LYS A 439 32.41 -13.06 -2.59
CA LYS A 439 33.29 -14.10 -2.00
C LYS A 439 32.67 -15.48 -2.08
N ALA A 440 31.38 -15.61 -1.71
CA ALA A 440 30.66 -16.87 -1.76
C ALA A 440 30.49 -17.42 -3.18
N LYS A 441 30.24 -16.55 -4.17
CA LYS A 441 30.14 -16.92 -5.61
C LYS A 441 31.50 -17.02 -6.31
N GLY A 442 32.61 -16.66 -5.68
CA GLY A 442 33.94 -16.63 -6.32
C GLY A 442 34.04 -15.62 -7.47
N ARG A 443 33.24 -14.52 -7.43
CA ARG A 443 33.22 -13.46 -8.45
C ARG A 443 34.19 -12.33 -8.07
N ALA A 444 34.79 -11.70 -9.08
CA ALA A 444 35.64 -10.53 -8.88
C ALA A 444 34.81 -9.36 -8.32
N LEU A 445 35.37 -8.64 -7.36
CA LEU A 445 34.79 -7.44 -6.79
C LEU A 445 34.93 -6.27 -7.77
N PRO A 446 33.90 -5.44 -7.97
CA PRO A 446 34.08 -4.12 -8.57
C PRO A 446 35.04 -3.26 -7.73
N ASP A 447 35.93 -2.53 -8.38
CA ASP A 447 37.01 -1.74 -7.71
C ASP A 447 36.48 -0.85 -6.56
N PHE A 448 35.34 -0.22 -6.73
CA PHE A 448 34.76 0.66 -5.71
C PHE A 448 34.30 -0.07 -4.43
N LEU A 449 34.05 -1.39 -4.49
CA LEU A 449 33.72 -2.18 -3.30
C LEU A 449 34.93 -2.49 -2.42
N GLU A 450 36.13 -2.38 -2.95
CA GLU A 450 37.36 -2.55 -2.16
C GLU A 450 37.52 -1.45 -1.11
N ALA A 451 37.01 -0.25 -1.39
CA ALA A 451 37.08 0.88 -0.46
C ALA A 451 36.23 0.67 0.83
N PHE A 452 35.30 -0.29 0.85
CA PHE A 452 34.45 -0.62 2.01
C PHE A 452 35.05 -1.81 2.84
N ALA A 453 36.36 -1.87 3.05
CA ALA A 453 37.05 -3.05 3.57
C ALA A 453 36.70 -3.46 5.02
N ASP A 454 36.19 -2.56 5.87
CA ASP A 454 36.20 -2.67 7.33
C ASP A 454 34.96 -3.32 7.96
N ALA A 455 34.07 -4.00 7.19
CA ALA A 455 32.86 -4.58 7.72
C ALA A 455 32.84 -6.11 7.63
N ASP A 456 33.62 -6.79 8.47
CA ASP A 456 33.49 -8.25 8.66
C ASP A 456 32.46 -8.55 9.78
N ASP A 457 31.28 -9.00 9.39
CA ASP A 457 30.20 -9.50 10.25
C ASP A 457 29.93 -10.97 9.89
N THR A 458 30.06 -11.87 10.87
CA THR A 458 29.88 -13.32 10.66
C THR A 458 28.44 -13.69 10.29
N ASP A 459 27.45 -13.01 10.88
CA ASP A 459 26.03 -13.26 10.62
C ASP A 459 25.63 -12.74 9.22
N LEU A 460 26.19 -11.60 8.83
CA LEU A 460 26.06 -11.06 7.48
C LEU A 460 26.65 -12.03 6.44
N ALA A 461 27.82 -12.61 6.72
CA ALA A 461 28.49 -13.55 5.82
C ALA A 461 27.68 -14.86 5.63
N ALA A 462 27.09 -15.39 6.71
CA ALA A 462 26.24 -16.59 6.63
C ALA A 462 24.99 -16.37 5.77
N ASN A 463 24.34 -15.21 5.92
CA ASN A 463 23.16 -14.84 5.13
C ASN A 463 23.51 -14.54 3.67
N ALA A 464 24.68 -13.92 3.42
CA ALA A 464 25.19 -13.71 2.07
C ALA A 464 25.46 -15.02 1.32
N GLY A 465 25.94 -16.06 2.02
CA GLY A 465 26.11 -17.40 1.46
C GLY A 465 24.79 -17.98 0.96
N ARG A 466 23.74 -17.95 1.79
CA ARG A 466 22.38 -18.40 1.40
C ARG A 466 21.82 -17.63 0.21
N PHE A 467 22.02 -16.32 0.19
CA PHE A 467 21.58 -15.47 -0.93
C PHE A 467 22.34 -15.80 -2.22
N ALA A 468 23.65 -16.09 -2.12
CA ALA A 468 24.49 -16.46 -3.25
C ALA A 468 24.13 -17.82 -3.86
N GLU A 469 23.64 -18.78 -3.06
CA GLU A 469 23.23 -20.11 -3.49
C GLU A 469 21.83 -20.15 -4.14
N ALA A 470 21.04 -19.07 -3.99
CA ALA A 470 19.68 -19.01 -4.48
C ALA A 470 19.62 -19.04 -6.01
N GLU A 471 18.60 -19.71 -6.56
CA GLU A 471 18.33 -19.79 -8.00
C GLU A 471 17.50 -18.58 -8.49
N ARG A 472 16.68 -18.03 -7.61
CA ARG A 472 15.78 -16.89 -7.93
C ARG A 472 15.87 -15.81 -6.86
N PRO A 473 17.08 -15.27 -6.62
CA PRO A 473 17.28 -14.20 -5.64
C PRO A 473 16.65 -12.88 -6.12
N ARG A 474 16.28 -12.01 -5.16
CA ARG A 474 15.78 -10.64 -5.43
C ARG A 474 16.29 -9.66 -4.40
N ILE A 475 16.45 -8.42 -4.83
CA ILE A 475 16.78 -7.28 -3.96
C ILE A 475 15.63 -6.29 -4.08
N LEU A 476 15.09 -5.82 -2.96
CA LEU A 476 14.02 -4.83 -2.92
C LEU A 476 14.48 -3.61 -2.11
N LEU A 477 14.49 -2.44 -2.76
CA LEU A 477 14.77 -1.15 -2.13
C LEU A 477 13.44 -0.53 -1.67
N GLY A 478 13.32 -0.28 -0.36
CA GLY A 478 12.11 0.28 0.24
C GLY A 478 12.12 1.80 0.38
N HIS A 479 11.09 2.35 1.01
CA HIS A 479 10.92 3.80 1.16
C HIS A 479 12.05 4.45 1.95
N LEU A 480 12.57 3.80 3.00
CA LEU A 480 13.69 4.32 3.77
C LEU A 480 14.98 4.38 2.95
N ALA A 481 15.19 3.42 2.04
CA ALA A 481 16.32 3.48 1.10
C ALA A 481 16.19 4.66 0.14
N HIS A 482 14.99 4.90 -0.41
CA HIS A 482 14.72 6.02 -1.33
C HIS A 482 14.87 7.39 -0.66
N GLN A 483 14.53 7.49 0.63
CA GLN A 483 14.62 8.72 1.42
C GLN A 483 16.03 8.97 1.98
N HIS A 484 16.93 7.98 1.90
CA HIS A 484 18.28 8.08 2.44
C HIS A 484 19.10 9.14 1.70
N PRO A 485 19.88 10.02 2.40
CA PRO A 485 20.69 11.08 1.78
C PRO A 485 21.82 10.55 0.90
N ARG A 486 22.04 9.23 0.92
CA ARG A 486 22.99 8.52 0.06
C ARG A 486 22.28 7.43 -0.76
N PHE A 487 21.08 7.73 -1.26
CA PHE A 487 20.31 6.78 -2.08
C PHE A 487 21.03 6.38 -3.38
N ALA A 488 21.75 7.33 -4.02
CA ALA A 488 22.59 7.04 -5.17
C ALA A 488 23.61 5.93 -4.89
N ASP A 489 24.25 5.96 -3.70
CA ASP A 489 25.20 4.93 -3.27
C ASP A 489 24.48 3.59 -3.02
N LEU A 490 23.36 3.59 -2.29
CA LEU A 490 22.56 2.39 -2.03
C LEU A 490 22.09 1.74 -3.34
N ARG A 491 21.56 2.53 -4.27
CA ARG A 491 21.11 2.06 -5.57
C ARG A 491 22.25 1.42 -6.38
N ARG A 492 23.40 2.07 -6.44
CA ARG A 492 24.56 1.54 -7.16
C ARG A 492 25.10 0.25 -6.54
N LEU A 493 25.13 0.19 -5.21
CA LEU A 493 25.52 -1.03 -4.48
C LEU A 493 24.53 -2.16 -4.71
N ALA A 494 23.21 -1.88 -4.69
CA ALA A 494 22.18 -2.86 -4.98
C ALA A 494 22.31 -3.43 -6.41
N VAL A 495 22.56 -2.56 -7.39
CA VAL A 495 22.80 -2.97 -8.79
C VAL A 495 24.06 -3.82 -8.91
N ALA A 496 25.14 -3.45 -8.23
CA ALA A 496 26.37 -4.25 -8.20
C ALA A 496 26.14 -5.62 -7.56
N LEU A 497 25.45 -5.66 -6.42
CA LEU A 497 25.02 -6.89 -5.77
C LEU A 497 24.13 -7.74 -6.68
N GLY A 498 23.19 -7.11 -7.39
CA GLY A 498 22.33 -7.76 -8.38
C GLY A 498 23.14 -8.44 -9.49
N ALA A 499 24.16 -7.76 -10.01
CA ALA A 499 25.07 -8.34 -11.01
C ALA A 499 25.92 -9.48 -10.44
N LEU A 500 26.36 -9.38 -9.18
CA LEU A 500 27.12 -10.42 -8.48
C LEU A 500 26.26 -11.66 -8.17
N ALA A 501 24.99 -11.48 -7.85
CA ALA A 501 24.08 -12.56 -7.43
C ALA A 501 23.19 -13.10 -8.56
N ASP A 502 23.16 -12.48 -9.74
CA ASP A 502 22.16 -12.68 -10.81
C ASP A 502 20.73 -12.35 -10.33
N ALA A 503 20.61 -11.35 -9.45
CA ALA A 503 19.38 -10.94 -8.78
C ALA A 503 18.81 -9.66 -9.40
N PRO A 504 17.54 -9.63 -9.83
CA PRO A 504 16.85 -8.38 -10.17
C PRO A 504 16.80 -7.44 -8.96
N VAL A 505 17.00 -6.15 -9.22
CA VAL A 505 16.80 -5.09 -8.24
C VAL A 505 15.43 -4.48 -8.46
N GLY A 506 14.56 -4.54 -7.44
CA GLY A 506 13.23 -3.97 -7.46
C GLY A 506 13.13 -2.71 -6.60
N TYR A 507 12.31 -1.77 -7.07
CA TYR A 507 12.01 -0.52 -6.37
C TYR A 507 10.58 -0.58 -5.83
N LEU A 508 10.43 -0.37 -4.52
CA LEU A 508 9.13 -0.17 -3.87
C LEU A 508 8.89 1.34 -3.78
N SER A 509 8.37 1.92 -4.85
CA SER A 509 8.19 3.36 -4.95
C SER A 509 6.95 3.86 -4.18
N GLU A 510 6.97 5.14 -3.78
CA GLU A 510 5.82 5.77 -3.12
C GLU A 510 4.67 6.05 -4.10
N GLY A 511 3.43 5.94 -3.62
CA GLY A 511 2.21 6.19 -4.39
C GLY A 511 2.00 5.22 -5.56
N ALA A 512 0.82 5.23 -6.13
CA ALA A 512 0.44 4.26 -7.16
C ALA A 512 1.12 4.49 -8.51
N ASN A 513 1.69 5.67 -8.76
CA ASN A 513 2.02 6.09 -10.12
C ASN A 513 3.39 6.77 -10.28
N LEU A 514 4.34 6.52 -9.37
CA LEU A 514 5.68 7.08 -9.56
C LEU A 514 6.36 6.52 -10.83
N ALA A 515 6.12 5.25 -11.18
CA ALA A 515 6.53 4.68 -12.46
C ALA A 515 5.91 5.45 -13.64
N GLY A 516 4.62 5.78 -13.54
CA GLY A 516 3.94 6.65 -14.50
C GLY A 516 4.50 8.07 -14.58
N ALA A 517 4.99 8.63 -13.47
CA ALA A 517 5.62 9.96 -13.48
C ALA A 517 6.86 9.99 -14.37
N TYR A 518 7.72 8.98 -14.26
CA TYR A 518 8.88 8.82 -15.15
C TYR A 518 8.45 8.66 -16.61
N LEU A 519 7.49 7.79 -16.88
CA LEU A 519 7.00 7.53 -18.24
C LEU A 519 6.23 8.70 -18.84
N ALA A 520 5.52 9.49 -18.04
CA ALA A 520 4.87 10.72 -18.48
C ALA A 520 5.85 11.88 -18.68
N GLY A 521 7.05 11.81 -18.10
CA GLY A 521 8.04 12.88 -18.09
C GLY A 521 7.82 13.91 -16.99
N ALA A 522 7.09 13.58 -15.91
CA ALA A 522 6.84 14.42 -14.74
C ALA A 522 7.97 14.32 -13.69
N VAL A 523 9.18 14.07 -14.14
CA VAL A 523 10.45 14.18 -13.40
C VAL A 523 11.43 15.02 -14.23
N PRO A 524 12.39 15.74 -13.61
CA PRO A 524 13.14 16.77 -14.30
C PRO A 524 14.03 16.27 -15.45
N HIS A 525 14.59 15.06 -15.32
CA HIS A 525 15.56 14.47 -16.25
C HIS A 525 14.94 13.52 -17.30
N ARG A 526 13.61 13.34 -17.30
CA ARG A 526 12.88 12.50 -18.26
C ARG A 526 11.80 13.30 -19.00
N GLY A 527 11.66 13.02 -20.28
CA GLY A 527 10.55 13.48 -21.11
C GLY A 527 9.48 12.41 -21.29
N PRO A 528 8.38 12.69 -22.04
CA PRO A 528 7.34 11.73 -22.36
C PRO A 528 7.93 10.44 -22.97
N GLY A 529 7.43 9.30 -22.52
CA GLY A 529 7.99 7.99 -22.84
C GLY A 529 9.13 7.54 -21.96
N GLY A 530 9.50 8.32 -20.92
CA GLY A 530 10.63 8.04 -20.04
C GLY A 530 11.99 8.24 -20.72
N VAL A 531 12.04 9.02 -21.82
CA VAL A 531 13.29 9.29 -22.55
C VAL A 531 14.14 10.32 -21.80
N PRO A 532 15.48 10.18 -21.78
CA PRO A 532 16.35 11.19 -21.17
C PRO A 532 16.21 12.54 -21.86
N VAL A 533 16.19 13.61 -21.09
CA VAL A 533 16.16 15.01 -21.56
C VAL A 533 17.10 15.86 -20.73
N ALA A 534 17.44 17.07 -21.20
CA ALA A 534 18.20 18.01 -20.39
C ALA A 534 17.46 18.28 -19.08
N ALA A 535 18.09 17.96 -17.95
CA ALA A 535 17.46 18.01 -16.64
C ALA A 535 17.09 19.46 -16.24
N GLY A 536 15.92 19.58 -15.59
CA GLY A 536 15.56 20.75 -14.77
C GLY A 536 16.05 20.55 -13.34
N LEU A 537 15.55 21.39 -12.44
CA LEU A 537 15.79 21.24 -11.01
C LEU A 537 14.87 20.14 -10.45
N ASP A 538 15.43 19.26 -9.62
CA ASP A 538 14.68 18.34 -8.76
C ASP A 538 13.97 19.07 -7.62
N VAL A 539 13.15 18.37 -6.86
CA VAL A 539 12.36 18.94 -5.76
C VAL A 539 13.25 19.61 -4.71
N ARG A 540 14.40 18.99 -4.37
CA ARG A 540 15.35 19.54 -3.36
C ARG A 540 15.92 20.88 -3.83
N ALA A 541 16.42 20.93 -5.05
CA ALA A 541 16.96 22.14 -5.65
C ALA A 541 15.91 23.23 -5.81
N MET A 542 14.69 22.87 -6.23
CA MET A 542 13.56 23.82 -6.32
C MET A 542 13.21 24.47 -4.98
N LEU A 543 13.28 23.72 -3.88
CA LEU A 543 12.92 24.22 -2.54
C LEU A 543 14.10 24.94 -1.85
N ALA A 544 15.33 24.48 -2.07
CA ALA A 544 16.53 25.15 -1.55
C ALA A 544 16.76 26.53 -2.19
N GLU A 545 16.45 26.67 -3.47
CA GLU A 545 16.46 27.92 -4.22
C GLU A 545 15.03 28.22 -4.67
N PRO A 546 14.21 28.91 -3.84
CA PRO A 546 12.78 29.09 -4.10
C PRO A 546 12.49 29.67 -5.49
N ARG A 547 11.52 29.06 -6.17
CA ARG A 547 11.04 29.51 -7.47
C ARG A 547 10.15 30.77 -7.30
N LYS A 548 9.95 31.48 -8.37
CA LYS A 548 9.04 32.65 -8.37
C LYS A 548 7.57 32.23 -8.24
N VAL A 549 7.26 31.11 -8.84
CA VAL A 549 5.90 30.55 -8.87
C VAL A 549 5.97 29.03 -8.66
N TYR A 550 5.05 28.50 -7.86
CA TYR A 550 4.84 27.07 -7.75
C TYR A 550 3.44 26.67 -8.24
N LEU A 551 3.41 25.57 -8.99
CA LEU A 551 2.19 24.82 -9.29
C LEU A 551 2.23 23.53 -8.49
N THR A 552 1.33 23.36 -7.52
CA THR A 552 1.25 22.12 -6.70
C THR A 552 0.02 21.32 -7.09
N ILE A 553 0.14 19.99 -7.25
CA ILE A 553 -0.93 19.13 -7.74
C ILE A 553 -1.10 17.96 -6.78
N GLY A 554 -2.21 17.94 -6.03
CA GLY A 554 -2.60 16.85 -5.15
C GLY A 554 -1.74 16.66 -3.90
N THR A 555 -0.91 17.62 -3.53
CA THR A 555 0.09 17.52 -2.46
C THR A 555 -0.09 18.58 -1.38
N GLU A 556 0.36 18.26 -0.17
CA GLU A 556 0.60 19.15 0.96
C GLU A 556 2.13 19.22 1.19
N PRO A 557 2.87 20.09 0.47
CA PRO A 557 4.34 20.03 0.43
C PRO A 557 5.02 20.07 1.80
N GLU A 558 4.43 20.75 2.79
CA GLU A 558 4.91 20.80 4.16
C GLU A 558 4.86 19.43 4.88
N LYS A 559 4.14 18.44 4.33
CA LYS A 559 4.04 17.07 4.87
C LYS A 559 4.52 16.01 3.88
N ASP A 560 4.51 16.32 2.60
CA ASP A 560 4.80 15.38 1.52
C ASP A 560 6.23 15.50 1.00
N CYS A 561 6.97 16.59 1.31
CA CYS A 561 8.38 16.73 0.97
C CYS A 561 9.29 16.20 2.09
N TRP A 562 10.53 15.83 1.72
CA TRP A 562 11.58 15.35 2.63
C TRP A 562 11.91 16.34 3.74
N ASP A 563 11.81 17.65 3.46
CA ASP A 563 11.95 18.76 4.42
C ASP A 563 10.72 19.68 4.32
N GLY A 564 9.77 19.44 5.21
CA GLY A 564 8.51 20.19 5.24
C GLY A 564 8.67 21.66 5.65
N ALA A 565 9.66 21.97 6.48
CA ALA A 565 9.94 23.35 6.90
C ALA A 565 10.49 24.17 5.71
N THR A 566 11.49 23.62 5.01
CA THR A 566 12.03 24.27 3.79
C THR A 566 10.96 24.39 2.71
N ALA A 567 10.12 23.36 2.53
CA ALA A 567 9.00 23.44 1.58
C ALA A 567 8.03 24.57 1.92
N ARG A 568 7.60 24.69 3.20
CA ARG A 568 6.71 25.77 3.64
C ARG A 568 7.35 27.15 3.47
N ALA A 569 8.64 27.30 3.80
CA ALA A 569 9.36 28.57 3.65
C ALA A 569 9.47 28.97 2.16
N ALA A 570 9.81 28.03 1.28
CA ALA A 570 9.92 28.27 -0.16
C ALA A 570 8.58 28.68 -0.78
N LEU A 571 7.48 28.01 -0.40
CA LEU A 571 6.13 28.34 -0.88
C LEU A 571 5.64 29.69 -0.34
N ALA A 572 5.94 30.02 0.92
CA ALA A 572 5.58 31.30 1.51
C ALA A 572 6.31 32.49 0.86
N ALA A 573 7.47 32.28 0.26
CA ALA A 573 8.25 33.28 -0.45
C ALA A 573 7.88 33.45 -1.94
N ALA A 574 6.96 32.63 -2.45
CA ALA A 574 6.61 32.53 -3.87
C ALA A 574 5.12 32.75 -4.10
N ARG A 575 4.73 32.92 -5.37
CA ARG A 575 3.33 32.80 -5.76
C ARG A 575 2.94 31.33 -5.93
N VAL A 576 1.81 30.90 -5.32
CA VAL A 576 1.43 29.49 -5.31
C VAL A 576 0.04 29.28 -5.89
N VAL A 577 -0.04 28.47 -6.95
CA VAL A 577 -1.27 27.94 -7.52
C VAL A 577 -1.39 26.47 -7.08
N ALA A 578 -2.38 26.14 -6.25
CA ALA A 578 -2.58 24.82 -5.69
C ALA A 578 -3.82 24.14 -6.29
N LEU A 579 -3.62 23.01 -6.96
CA LEU A 579 -4.69 22.06 -7.33
C LEU A 579 -4.79 21.07 -6.20
N THR A 580 -5.80 21.18 -5.34
CA THR A 580 -5.90 20.33 -4.14
C THR A 580 -7.34 19.95 -3.80
N SER A 581 -7.47 18.79 -3.19
CA SER A 581 -8.74 18.29 -2.66
C SER A 581 -9.04 18.83 -1.27
N PHE A 582 -8.03 19.27 -0.51
CA PHE A 582 -8.16 19.66 0.89
C PHE A 582 -7.38 20.94 1.17
N LEU A 583 -7.92 21.81 2.01
CA LEU A 583 -7.29 23.07 2.39
C LEU A 583 -6.58 22.91 3.74
N ALA A 584 -5.34 22.43 3.71
CA ALA A 584 -4.51 22.31 4.90
C ALA A 584 -4.30 23.66 5.60
N PRO A 585 -4.12 23.66 6.94
CA PRO A 585 -3.87 24.91 7.68
C PRO A 585 -2.69 25.73 7.13
N ALA A 586 -1.54 25.09 6.85
CA ALA A 586 -0.37 25.76 6.31
C ALA A 586 -0.63 26.32 4.88
N MET A 587 -1.40 25.60 4.07
CA MET A 587 -1.76 26.06 2.72
C MET A 587 -2.54 27.40 2.74
N ARG A 588 -3.33 27.65 3.79
CA ARG A 588 -4.03 28.95 3.96
C ARG A 588 -3.07 30.12 4.07
N GLU A 589 -1.85 29.88 4.53
CA GLU A 589 -0.84 30.90 4.73
C GLU A 589 -0.14 31.26 3.40
N TYR A 590 0.20 30.27 2.58
CA TYR A 590 1.04 30.46 1.39
C TYR A 590 0.32 30.41 0.04
N ALA A 591 -0.85 29.75 -0.08
CA ALA A 591 -1.50 29.64 -1.39
C ALA A 591 -2.14 30.98 -1.82
N ASP A 592 -1.95 31.35 -3.08
CA ASP A 592 -2.59 32.53 -3.69
C ASP A 592 -3.84 32.17 -4.47
N CYS A 593 -3.84 30.99 -5.10
CA CYS A 593 -4.99 30.43 -5.81
C CYS A 593 -5.14 28.96 -5.46
N VAL A 594 -6.35 28.54 -5.09
CA VAL A 594 -6.69 27.15 -4.79
C VAL A 594 -7.77 26.69 -5.74
N LEU A 595 -7.45 25.72 -6.59
CA LEU A 595 -8.35 25.10 -7.55
C LEU A 595 -8.83 23.75 -7.01
N PRO A 596 -10.15 23.55 -6.78
CA PRO A 596 -10.69 22.36 -6.18
C PRO A 596 -10.50 21.13 -7.08
N LEU A 597 -9.64 20.23 -6.64
CA LEU A 597 -9.27 18.98 -7.33
C LEU A 597 -10.21 17.85 -6.89
N ALA A 598 -10.71 17.07 -7.85
CA ALA A 598 -11.38 15.81 -7.57
C ALA A 598 -10.39 14.83 -6.94
N ALA A 599 -10.75 14.21 -5.82
CA ALA A 599 -9.92 13.28 -5.08
C ALA A 599 -9.97 11.86 -5.68
N PHE A 600 -9.15 10.95 -5.13
CA PHE A 600 -9.27 9.51 -5.38
C PHE A 600 -10.72 9.05 -5.20
N GLY A 601 -11.21 8.23 -6.13
CA GLY A 601 -12.60 7.79 -6.18
C GLY A 601 -13.57 8.76 -6.86
N GLU A 602 -13.21 10.04 -7.02
CA GLU A 602 -14.00 11.05 -7.75
C GLU A 602 -13.43 11.34 -9.15
N THR A 603 -12.31 10.75 -9.51
CA THR A 603 -11.62 10.92 -10.80
C THR A 603 -11.46 9.59 -11.51
N ALA A 604 -11.36 9.63 -12.85
CA ALA A 604 -10.99 8.53 -13.69
C ALA A 604 -9.59 8.77 -14.29
N GLY A 605 -8.84 7.73 -14.61
CA GLY A 605 -7.51 7.87 -15.15
C GLY A 605 -6.81 6.55 -15.39
N SER A 606 -5.48 6.60 -15.41
CA SER A 606 -4.62 5.42 -15.46
C SER A 606 -3.48 5.55 -14.45
N TYR A 607 -3.04 4.41 -13.90
CA TYR A 607 -1.80 4.28 -13.16
C TYR A 607 -0.85 3.31 -13.85
N VAL A 608 0.44 3.48 -13.65
CA VAL A 608 1.45 2.49 -14.00
C VAL A 608 2.08 2.01 -12.71
N ASN A 609 1.83 0.76 -12.35
CA ASN A 609 2.36 0.20 -11.12
C ASN A 609 3.87 -0.12 -11.22
N ALA A 610 4.51 -0.53 -10.13
CA ALA A 610 5.93 -0.87 -10.14
C ALA A 610 6.27 -2.10 -10.99
N ALA A 611 5.30 -2.94 -11.33
CA ALA A 611 5.47 -4.02 -12.30
C ALA A 611 5.39 -3.53 -13.77
N GLY A 612 5.11 -2.25 -14.01
CA GLY A 612 4.93 -1.70 -15.37
C GLY A 612 3.54 -1.93 -15.96
N ASP A 613 2.60 -2.47 -15.19
CA ASP A 613 1.23 -2.69 -15.68
C ASP A 613 0.47 -1.36 -15.73
N VAL A 614 -0.04 -1.02 -16.92
CA VAL A 614 -0.91 0.15 -17.09
C VAL A 614 -2.34 -0.23 -16.71
N GLN A 615 -2.81 0.32 -15.61
CA GLN A 615 -4.12 0.02 -15.05
C GLN A 615 -5.07 1.21 -15.20
N ARG A 616 -6.19 1.01 -15.90
CA ARG A 616 -7.27 2.00 -16.03
C ARG A 616 -8.23 1.90 -14.85
N PHE A 617 -8.74 3.04 -14.42
CA PHE A 617 -9.74 3.13 -13.37
C PHE A 617 -10.83 4.15 -13.66
N ASP A 618 -12.01 3.87 -13.14
CA ASP A 618 -13.18 4.73 -13.24
C ASP A 618 -13.46 5.44 -11.92
N ALA A 619 -14.13 6.60 -12.00
CA ALA A 619 -14.63 7.28 -10.82
C ALA A 619 -15.76 6.46 -10.17
N ALA A 620 -15.70 6.30 -8.85
CA ALA A 620 -16.75 5.66 -8.05
C ALA A 620 -17.76 6.66 -7.47
N ALA A 621 -17.39 7.95 -7.42
CA ALA A 621 -18.21 9.03 -6.86
C ALA A 621 -18.23 10.26 -7.75
N VAL A 622 -19.17 11.14 -7.49
CA VAL A 622 -19.25 12.46 -8.12
C VAL A 622 -18.30 13.40 -7.35
N PRO A 623 -17.51 14.26 -8.03
CA PRO A 623 -16.68 15.25 -7.37
C PRO A 623 -17.48 16.16 -6.41
N ALA A 624 -16.86 16.51 -5.28
CA ALA A 624 -17.51 17.32 -4.25
C ALA A 624 -17.67 18.78 -4.68
N GLY A 625 -18.88 19.32 -4.61
CA GLY A 625 -19.17 20.71 -4.99
C GLY A 625 -18.80 21.01 -6.44
N ASP A 626 -18.00 22.05 -6.67
CA ASP A 626 -17.53 22.46 -8.00
C ASP A 626 -16.17 21.86 -8.36
N SER A 627 -15.66 20.85 -7.60
CA SER A 627 -14.37 20.21 -7.87
C SER A 627 -14.32 19.60 -9.26
N ARG A 628 -13.14 19.66 -9.89
CA ARG A 628 -12.93 19.10 -11.24
C ARG A 628 -11.79 18.09 -11.24
N GLN A 629 -11.87 17.13 -12.17
CA GLN A 629 -10.76 16.21 -12.46
C GLN A 629 -9.53 17.02 -12.90
N GLY A 630 -8.35 16.67 -12.42
CA GLY A 630 -7.13 17.46 -12.63
C GLY A 630 -6.76 17.63 -14.10
N TRP A 631 -6.97 16.60 -14.93
CA TRP A 631 -6.73 16.72 -16.36
C TRP A 631 -7.55 17.85 -17.04
N LYS A 632 -8.79 18.11 -16.57
CA LYS A 632 -9.64 19.19 -17.09
C LYS A 632 -9.10 20.57 -16.71
N ILE A 633 -8.60 20.69 -15.47
CA ILE A 633 -8.00 21.94 -14.96
C ILE A 633 -6.71 22.24 -15.73
N LEU A 634 -5.80 21.25 -15.81
CA LEU A 634 -4.52 21.37 -16.53
C LEU A 634 -4.72 21.64 -18.01
N ARG A 635 -5.69 20.98 -18.65
CA ARG A 635 -6.08 21.27 -20.02
C ARG A 635 -6.54 22.73 -20.22
N ALA A 636 -7.38 23.23 -19.32
CA ALA A 636 -7.88 24.61 -19.42
C ALA A 636 -6.75 25.63 -19.29
N LEU A 637 -5.88 25.48 -18.29
CA LEU A 637 -4.69 26.31 -18.10
C LEU A 637 -3.74 26.23 -19.29
N GLY A 638 -3.52 25.01 -19.83
CA GLY A 638 -2.66 24.80 -20.98
C GLY A 638 -3.21 25.44 -22.27
N ALA A 639 -4.51 25.36 -22.51
CA ALA A 639 -5.15 25.98 -23.66
C ALA A 639 -5.05 27.52 -23.64
N GLU A 640 -5.04 28.12 -22.45
CA GLU A 640 -4.92 29.57 -22.28
C GLU A 640 -3.46 30.04 -22.36
N LEU A 641 -2.52 29.27 -21.80
CA LEU A 641 -1.15 29.74 -21.57
C LEU A 641 -0.18 29.33 -22.69
N VAL A 642 -0.41 28.20 -23.36
CA VAL A 642 0.51 27.61 -24.34
C VAL A 642 -0.07 27.81 -25.74
N ALA A 643 0.23 28.92 -26.36
CA ALA A 643 -0.34 29.37 -27.64
C ALA A 643 -0.10 28.40 -28.82
N ALA A 644 0.94 27.56 -28.79
CA ALA A 644 1.26 26.59 -29.84
C ALA A 644 0.43 25.32 -29.78
N SER A 645 -0.57 25.26 -28.88
CA SER A 645 -1.58 24.20 -28.69
C SER A 645 -1.02 22.77 -28.47
N GLY A 646 -1.80 21.84 -28.29
CA GLY A 646 -1.59 20.48 -27.79
C GLY A 646 -2.43 20.25 -26.55
N PHE A 647 -3.32 21.20 -26.21
CA PHE A 647 -4.27 21.11 -25.11
C PHE A 647 -5.74 21.13 -25.60
N GLY A 648 -5.99 20.84 -26.89
CA GLY A 648 -7.34 20.82 -27.48
C GLY A 648 -8.17 19.57 -27.13
N PHE A 649 -7.81 18.83 -26.12
CA PHE A 649 -8.50 17.61 -25.69
C PHE A 649 -9.94 17.88 -25.26
N THR A 650 -10.86 17.04 -25.70
CA THR A 650 -12.27 17.06 -25.33
C THR A 650 -12.63 15.91 -24.37
N ALA A 651 -11.85 14.84 -24.40
CA ALA A 651 -12.04 13.64 -23.59
C ALA A 651 -10.72 13.13 -22.98
N LEU A 652 -10.83 12.50 -21.80
CA LEU A 652 -9.70 11.85 -21.14
C LEU A 652 -9.00 10.79 -22.02
N ALA A 653 -9.78 10.10 -22.87
CA ALA A 653 -9.27 9.10 -23.79
C ALA A 653 -8.26 9.67 -24.80
N GLU A 654 -8.41 10.92 -25.21
CA GLU A 654 -7.50 11.61 -26.13
C GLU A 654 -6.15 11.90 -25.43
N VAL A 655 -6.19 12.40 -24.16
CA VAL A 655 -4.98 12.60 -23.37
C VAL A 655 -4.25 11.26 -23.16
N ARG A 656 -5.02 10.21 -22.81
CA ARG A 656 -4.47 8.87 -22.64
C ARG A 656 -3.84 8.33 -23.93
N ALA A 657 -4.49 8.52 -25.07
CA ALA A 657 -3.95 8.07 -26.35
C ALA A 657 -2.61 8.75 -26.68
N GLU A 658 -2.49 10.06 -26.41
CA GLU A 658 -1.27 10.81 -26.65
C GLU A 658 -0.12 10.34 -25.74
N VAL A 659 -0.35 10.21 -24.43
CA VAL A 659 0.69 9.75 -23.50
C VAL A 659 1.07 8.30 -23.74
N MET A 660 0.11 7.42 -24.04
CA MET A 660 0.40 6.01 -24.37
C MET A 660 1.14 5.88 -25.70
N GLY A 661 0.88 6.76 -26.67
CA GLY A 661 1.65 6.85 -27.91
C GLY A 661 3.11 7.20 -27.68
N ALA A 662 3.41 8.07 -26.70
CA ALA A 662 4.77 8.40 -26.30
C ALA A 662 5.45 7.26 -25.52
N ILE A 663 4.72 6.60 -24.62
CA ILE A 663 5.24 5.51 -23.77
C ILE A 663 5.57 4.27 -24.60
N GLY A 664 4.71 3.90 -25.55
CA GLY A 664 4.86 2.64 -26.30
C GLY A 664 4.76 1.40 -25.38
N HIS A 665 5.60 0.40 -25.65
CA HIS A 665 5.67 -0.79 -24.80
C HIS A 665 6.41 -0.52 -23.50
N VAL A 666 5.84 -0.99 -22.38
CA VAL A 666 6.47 -0.98 -21.06
C VAL A 666 7.08 -2.35 -20.79
N HIS A 667 8.37 -2.38 -20.50
CA HIS A 667 9.10 -3.60 -20.12
C HIS A 667 9.58 -3.46 -18.68
N HIS A 668 9.70 -4.58 -17.96
CA HIS A 668 10.27 -4.65 -16.60
C HIS A 668 11.79 -4.41 -16.61
N ASP A 669 12.21 -3.28 -17.10
CA ASP A 669 13.63 -2.93 -17.15
C ASP A 669 14.00 -2.05 -15.97
N ALA A 670 14.73 -2.63 -15.02
CA ALA A 670 15.32 -1.95 -13.89
C ALA A 670 16.84 -1.72 -14.08
N SER A 671 17.32 -1.80 -15.34
CA SER A 671 18.73 -1.61 -15.64
C SER A 671 19.19 -0.18 -15.32
N TYR A 672 20.27 -0.09 -14.57
CA TYR A 672 20.92 1.17 -14.24
C TYR A 672 22.09 1.42 -15.22
N GLY A 673 22.01 2.54 -15.94
CA GLY A 673 23.01 2.90 -16.97
C GLY A 673 24.15 3.80 -16.48
N GLY A 674 24.12 4.28 -15.24
CA GLY A 674 25.03 5.28 -14.71
C GLY A 674 26.42 4.75 -14.35
N GLN A 675 27.37 5.67 -14.27
CA GLN A 675 28.76 5.40 -13.86
C GLN A 675 29.05 5.88 -12.42
N TRP A 676 28.03 6.09 -11.62
CA TRP A 676 28.18 6.51 -10.22
C TRP A 676 29.05 5.52 -9.45
N ARG A 677 30.00 6.03 -8.65
CA ARG A 677 30.87 5.23 -7.79
C ARG A 677 30.59 5.57 -6.34
N PRO A 678 30.03 4.63 -5.57
CA PRO A 678 29.87 4.81 -4.14
C PRO A 678 31.22 5.01 -3.46
N ALA A 679 31.23 5.85 -2.43
CA ALA A 679 32.41 6.04 -1.57
C ALA A 679 32.03 5.74 -0.11
N PRO A 680 32.99 5.28 0.73
CA PRO A 680 32.78 5.24 2.18
C PRO A 680 32.41 6.63 2.69
N GLY A 681 31.49 6.70 3.66
CA GLY A 681 31.19 7.95 4.35
C GLY A 681 32.07 8.12 5.57
N GLU A 682 32.25 9.35 6.05
CA GLU A 682 32.82 9.60 7.37
C GLU A 682 31.72 9.27 8.43
N ASP A 683 31.99 8.26 9.25
CA ASP A 683 31.10 7.78 10.29
C ASP A 683 31.23 8.63 11.56
N GLU A 684 30.71 9.85 11.59
CA GLU A 684 30.50 10.58 12.85
C GLU A 684 29.31 10.00 13.62
N LEU A 685 29.52 8.87 14.29
CA LEU A 685 28.48 8.19 15.10
C LEU A 685 28.17 8.89 16.45
N SER A 686 28.84 9.99 16.77
CA SER A 686 28.68 10.70 18.06
C SER A 686 27.44 11.58 18.13
N ALA A 687 26.76 11.83 17.01
CA ALA A 687 25.60 12.70 16.94
C ALA A 687 24.29 11.89 16.84
N LEU A 688 23.26 12.29 17.60
CA LEU A 688 21.93 11.72 17.46
C LEU A 688 21.32 12.08 16.09
N ARG A 689 20.89 11.08 15.31
CA ARG A 689 20.31 11.26 13.96
C ARG A 689 18.79 11.19 13.98
N ALA A 690 18.12 12.20 13.41
CA ALA A 690 16.69 12.14 13.21
C ALA A 690 16.35 11.35 11.94
N VAL A 691 15.53 10.34 12.08
CA VAL A 691 15.00 9.50 11.00
C VAL A 691 13.47 9.52 11.08
N THR A 692 12.80 9.42 9.95
CA THR A 692 11.35 9.17 9.90
C THR A 692 11.03 8.04 8.94
N GLU A 693 9.91 7.39 9.18
CA GLU A 693 9.22 6.58 8.18
C GLU A 693 7.84 7.17 7.92
N VAL A 694 7.37 7.05 6.70
CA VAL A 694 6.00 7.43 6.37
C VAL A 694 5.08 6.30 6.80
N GLY A 695 4.39 6.49 7.92
CA GLY A 695 3.46 5.50 8.43
C GLY A 695 2.34 5.18 7.44
N LEU A 696 1.79 3.97 7.56
CA LEU A 696 0.80 3.37 6.64
C LEU A 696 -0.36 4.31 6.29
N TYR A 697 -0.79 5.19 7.22
CA TYR A 697 -1.94 6.10 7.05
C TYR A 697 -1.55 7.58 7.03
N ALA A 698 -0.26 7.90 6.87
CA ALA A 698 0.25 9.28 6.85
C ALA A 698 0.72 9.74 5.45
N GLY A 699 0.80 8.85 4.47
CA GLY A 699 1.50 9.04 3.19
C GLY A 699 0.92 10.11 2.29
N GLU A 700 -0.37 10.44 2.39
CA GLU A 700 -1.04 11.38 1.48
C GLU A 700 -2.22 12.11 2.15
N PRO A 701 -2.70 13.23 1.55
CA PRO A 701 -3.74 14.07 2.13
C PRO A 701 -5.04 13.34 2.46
N LEU A 702 -5.50 12.41 1.61
CA LEU A 702 -6.74 11.66 1.82
C LEU A 702 -6.64 10.72 3.03
N LEU A 703 -5.53 9.99 3.16
CA LEU A 703 -5.31 9.06 4.26
C LEU A 703 -5.26 9.77 5.61
N ARG A 704 -4.58 10.93 5.68
CA ARG A 704 -4.51 11.75 6.90
C ARG A 704 -5.88 12.22 7.41
N ARG A 705 -6.91 12.17 6.56
CA ARG A 705 -8.30 12.55 6.86
C ARG A 705 -9.27 11.38 7.01
N ALA A 706 -8.81 10.18 6.82
CA ALA A 706 -9.63 8.97 6.97
C ALA A 706 -9.79 8.61 8.45
N ALA A 707 -10.76 9.20 9.13
CA ALA A 707 -10.94 9.11 10.57
C ALA A 707 -10.90 7.68 11.16
N PRO A 708 -11.49 6.65 10.53
CA PRO A 708 -11.38 5.28 11.03
C PRO A 708 -9.93 4.76 11.01
N LEU A 709 -9.15 5.10 9.97
CA LEU A 709 -7.73 4.73 9.87
C LEU A 709 -6.89 5.48 10.91
N GLN A 710 -7.19 6.75 11.15
CA GLN A 710 -6.50 7.58 12.13
C GLN A 710 -6.78 7.15 13.59
N ALA A 711 -7.80 6.33 13.82
CA ALA A 711 -8.12 5.76 15.12
C ALA A 711 -7.41 4.41 15.42
N THR A 712 -6.60 3.90 14.50
CA THR A 712 -5.82 2.66 14.65
C THR A 712 -4.56 2.86 15.48
N ALA A 713 -4.00 1.76 16.01
CA ALA A 713 -2.72 1.78 16.73
C ALA A 713 -1.57 2.28 15.83
N ASP A 714 -1.55 1.88 14.56
CA ASP A 714 -0.55 2.33 13.57
C ASP A 714 -0.54 3.86 13.41
N ALA A 715 -1.72 4.48 13.32
CA ALA A 715 -1.82 5.93 13.19
C ALA A 715 -1.42 6.66 14.50
N ASN A 716 -1.78 6.12 15.66
CA ASN A 716 -1.42 6.69 16.94
C ASN A 716 0.10 6.67 17.18
N GLY A 717 0.80 5.63 16.70
CA GLY A 717 2.26 5.55 16.75
C GLY A 717 2.97 6.66 15.96
N ASN A 718 2.31 7.21 14.93
CA ASN A 718 2.87 8.27 14.10
C ASN A 718 2.92 9.65 14.79
N SER A 719 2.36 9.82 15.97
CA SER A 719 2.40 11.09 16.73
C SER A 719 3.55 11.17 17.73
N ARG A 720 4.31 10.08 17.91
CA ARG A 720 5.38 9.96 18.90
C ARG A 720 6.77 10.02 18.27
N ALA A 721 7.72 10.53 19.06
CA ALA A 721 9.14 10.30 18.81
C ALA A 721 9.60 9.04 19.54
N TRP A 722 10.44 8.21 18.89
CA TRP A 722 10.89 6.94 19.44
C TRP A 722 12.41 6.94 19.63
N LEU A 723 12.85 6.52 20.83
CA LEU A 723 14.27 6.43 21.20
C LEU A 723 14.54 5.07 21.84
N HIS A 724 15.80 4.60 21.69
CA HIS A 724 16.24 3.42 22.42
C HIS A 724 16.16 3.66 23.95
N PRO A 725 15.70 2.68 24.76
CA PRO A 725 15.57 2.86 26.21
C PRO A 725 16.86 3.31 26.89
N ASP A 726 18.03 2.77 26.48
CA ASP A 726 19.31 3.14 27.06
C ASP A 726 19.72 4.57 26.70
N ASP A 727 19.50 5.01 25.47
CA ASP A 727 19.74 6.39 25.01
C ASP A 727 18.86 7.40 25.77
N ALA A 728 17.64 7.00 26.10
CA ALA A 728 16.73 7.80 26.92
C ALA A 728 17.23 7.89 28.37
N ALA A 729 17.62 6.77 28.97
CA ALA A 729 18.15 6.71 30.33
C ALA A 729 19.42 7.56 30.51
N GLU A 730 20.35 7.51 29.55
CA GLU A 730 21.55 8.36 29.54
C GLU A 730 21.24 9.87 29.53
N ARG A 731 20.08 10.25 28.99
CA ARG A 731 19.62 11.64 28.88
C ARG A 731 18.62 12.03 29.98
N GLY A 732 18.30 11.09 30.90
CA GLY A 732 17.32 11.30 31.97
C GLY A 732 15.89 11.51 31.46
N LEU A 733 15.54 10.85 30.36
CA LEU A 733 14.21 10.92 29.70
C LEU A 733 13.39 9.66 29.97
N GLU A 734 12.08 9.81 30.14
CA GLU A 734 11.14 8.72 30.38
C GLU A 734 10.04 8.68 29.29
N SER A 735 9.42 7.50 29.11
CA SER A 735 8.28 7.36 28.20
C SER A 735 7.12 8.27 28.63
N GLY A 736 6.57 9.02 27.68
CA GLY A 736 5.50 10.00 27.92
C GLY A 736 6.02 11.44 28.09
N ASP A 737 7.33 11.65 28.19
CA ASP A 737 7.89 13.02 28.24
C ASP A 737 7.57 13.78 26.96
N ARG A 738 7.21 15.04 27.08
CA ARG A 738 7.12 15.94 25.94
C ARG A 738 8.51 16.47 25.60
N LEU A 739 8.90 16.26 24.36
CA LEU A 739 10.20 16.70 23.85
C LEU A 739 10.07 17.85 22.87
N ARG A 740 10.97 18.80 22.97
CA ARG A 740 11.31 19.73 21.91
C ARG A 740 12.53 19.17 21.18
N ILE A 741 12.35 18.88 19.87
CA ILE A 741 13.34 18.28 19.00
C ILE A 741 13.76 19.35 18.00
N ALA A 742 15.05 19.67 17.96
CA ALA A 742 15.59 20.68 17.04
C ALA A 742 16.65 20.06 16.13
N ALA A 743 16.55 20.31 14.83
CA ALA A 743 17.50 19.91 13.78
C ALA A 743 17.79 21.13 12.90
N GLY A 744 18.99 21.70 13.01
CA GLY A 744 19.31 22.96 12.36
C GLY A 744 18.38 24.10 12.78
N ALA A 745 17.71 24.73 11.81
CA ALA A 745 16.71 25.77 12.04
C ALA A 745 15.30 25.24 12.32
N SER A 746 15.06 23.96 12.11
CA SER A 746 13.74 23.32 12.24
C SER A 746 13.51 22.79 13.63
N VAL A 747 12.31 22.95 14.17
CA VAL A 747 11.91 22.51 15.51
C VAL A 747 10.55 21.83 15.44
N CYS A 748 10.40 20.69 16.13
CA CYS A 748 9.10 20.08 16.37
C CYS A 748 8.94 19.69 17.85
N GLU A 749 7.72 19.42 18.26
CA GLU A 749 7.39 18.85 19.56
C GLU A 749 6.72 17.47 19.37
N ALA A 750 7.09 16.51 20.20
CA ALA A 750 6.50 15.18 20.20
C ALA A 750 6.53 14.56 21.60
N GLU A 751 5.63 13.62 21.86
CA GLU A 751 5.69 12.75 23.04
C GLU A 751 6.73 11.65 22.81
N LEU A 752 7.55 11.34 23.82
CA LEU A 752 8.55 10.29 23.74
C LEU A 752 7.91 8.91 23.96
N GLY A 753 8.18 8.01 23.03
CA GLY A 753 8.02 6.56 23.18
C GLY A 753 9.39 5.90 23.30
N LEU A 754 9.46 4.76 23.98
CA LEU A 754 10.66 3.94 24.08
C LEU A 754 10.49 2.65 23.27
N ASP A 755 11.48 2.33 22.43
CA ASP A 755 11.48 1.12 21.63
C ASP A 755 12.89 0.57 21.46
N SER A 756 13.11 -0.66 21.94
CA SER A 756 14.39 -1.39 21.79
C SER A 756 14.70 -1.82 20.35
N GLY A 757 13.76 -1.67 19.41
CA GLY A 757 13.98 -1.86 17.98
C GLY A 757 14.68 -0.68 17.32
N VAL A 758 14.70 0.49 17.96
CA VAL A 758 15.44 1.67 17.51
C VAL A 758 16.92 1.48 17.79
N VAL A 759 17.80 1.81 16.85
CA VAL A 759 19.25 1.69 17.02
C VAL A 759 19.77 2.84 17.88
N HIS A 760 20.77 2.53 18.72
CA HIS A 760 21.49 3.54 19.48
C HIS A 760 22.01 4.68 18.59
N GLY A 761 21.92 5.91 19.08
CA GLY A 761 22.31 7.11 18.32
C GLY A 761 21.30 7.55 17.26
N SER A 762 20.11 6.95 17.19
CA SER A 762 19.04 7.37 16.28
C SER A 762 17.76 7.76 17.04
N LEU A 763 17.06 8.76 16.52
CA LEU A 763 15.76 9.23 17.00
C LEU A 763 14.75 9.12 15.84
N TRP A 764 13.70 8.37 16.03
CA TRP A 764 12.60 8.28 15.07
C TRP A 764 11.57 9.35 15.38
N VAL A 765 11.38 10.27 14.43
CA VAL A 765 10.46 11.41 14.62
C VAL A 765 9.16 11.19 13.86
N PRO A 766 8.04 11.82 14.30
CA PRO A 766 6.76 11.72 13.61
C PRO A 766 6.87 12.14 12.13
N PRO A 767 6.20 11.45 11.20
CA PRO A 767 6.14 11.87 9.81
C PRO A 767 5.46 13.24 9.69
N GLY A 768 6.00 14.10 8.83
CA GLY A 768 5.50 15.47 8.67
C GLY A 768 5.82 16.40 9.86
N SER A 769 6.82 16.06 10.66
CA SER A 769 7.33 16.88 11.77
C SER A 769 7.90 18.24 11.33
N GLY A 770 8.19 18.39 10.04
CA GLY A 770 8.86 19.57 9.50
C GLY A 770 10.37 19.60 9.73
N LEU A 771 10.95 18.54 10.31
CA LEU A 771 12.40 18.43 10.48
C LEU A 771 13.05 17.97 9.17
N ALA A 772 14.25 18.50 8.88
CA ALA A 772 15.14 17.96 7.85
C ALA A 772 15.63 16.58 8.30
N LEU A 773 15.23 15.55 7.57
CA LEU A 773 15.45 14.17 7.95
C LEU A 773 16.83 13.70 7.50
N TRP A 774 17.48 12.87 8.30
CA TRP A 774 18.76 12.21 8.04
C TRP A 774 20.00 13.14 7.96
N GLU A 775 19.84 14.44 7.74
CA GLU A 775 20.95 15.33 7.40
C GLU A 775 21.60 16.05 8.57
N SER A 776 20.89 16.16 9.71
CA SER A 776 21.34 16.97 10.84
C SER A 776 21.43 16.19 12.13
N ALA A 777 22.43 16.48 12.93
CA ALA A 777 22.41 16.12 14.35
C ALA A 777 21.24 16.81 15.04
N VAL A 778 20.52 16.06 15.88
CA VAL A 778 19.41 16.60 16.65
C VAL A 778 19.76 16.90 18.09
N THR A 779 19.14 17.92 18.66
CA THR A 779 19.17 18.23 20.08
C THR A 779 17.80 18.01 20.67
N LEU A 780 17.75 17.44 21.88
CA LEU A 780 16.54 17.16 22.65
C LEU A 780 16.48 18.04 23.90
N ALA A 781 15.32 18.59 24.17
CA ALA A 781 15.03 19.23 25.44
C ALA A 781 13.67 18.75 25.96
N ALA A 782 13.62 18.26 27.19
CA ALA A 782 12.36 17.96 27.86
C ALA A 782 11.59 19.26 28.10
N LEU A 783 10.31 19.26 27.77
CA LEU A 783 9.38 20.34 28.07
C LEU A 783 8.73 20.10 29.44
N PRO A 784 8.45 21.16 30.21
CA PRO A 784 7.68 21.00 31.43
C PRO A 784 6.36 20.29 31.17
N GLN A 785 5.99 19.33 32.00
CA GLN A 785 4.65 18.75 31.93
C GLN A 785 3.64 19.90 32.09
N ALA A 786 2.67 19.95 31.15
CA ALA A 786 1.58 20.92 31.30
C ALA A 786 0.89 20.65 32.64
N ALA A 787 0.87 21.63 33.53
CA ALA A 787 0.08 21.50 34.75
C ALA A 787 -1.35 21.17 34.32
N GLU A 788 -1.88 20.06 34.86
CA GLU A 788 -3.29 19.68 34.63
C GLU A 788 -4.14 20.86 35.04
N ALA A 789 -4.81 21.51 34.06
CA ALA A 789 -5.71 22.65 34.29
C ALA A 789 -7.15 22.16 34.46
#